data_e7bc44f619cdd23c68819be934a1f3fd
#
_entry.id   e7bc44f619cdd23c68819be934a1f3fd
#
_cell.length_a   1.000
_cell.length_b   1.000
_cell.length_c   1.000
_cell.angle_alpha   90.00
_cell.angle_beta   90.00
_cell.angle_gamma   90.00
#
_symmetry.space_group_name_H-M   'P 1'
#
loop_
_entity.id
_entity.type
_entity.pdbx_description
1 polymer ?
#
loop_
_entity_poly.entity_id
_entity_poly.type
_entity_poly.pdbx_seq_one_letter_code
_entity_poly.pdbx_strand_id
1 'polypeptide(L)'
;MAARASDRFLRGMKHIIQFTRALLAVLLCATVNLGQQSFPVTSIVNESSIAGRPIALDAEGKLLPWPMPNDTGYSYSAYFLSQWTIVWDQYNRQRLPYYFCCFDFDRTTFELIPDKGWANSTGYLRAMMEGFIERMYPYTGDPHTLEFLQNFADFELENGLTPDDYAWARVPYPSANPGSRRYTGWSNHGEDYVEPHVVGEDGYAYLRLYEMTGNTKYLLEAIRCADALVKNFKAGDDRNSPWPYRCFARDGGLNGGKGMFPYSANVAEPIMLFDELMRLGQGDTAGYTRVREGAWAWLMKYPMQNNVWVGYFEDVQASMESMNQVIPLEFARYVLLHPEKDPAWREHSRQLIEWVKTTPKWPKYIVHGATVTTEQGDGKTFCCNLPNQCCDSHSARLAAVEALYYAKTGDEAYKQAAYRTYNWVTYFQGLPAAAHAPFSNQWWFTDEFADGPRRMMDAFWAVPEWAPADESHFLGSLSVVTKMAYGAGSVTYSTFDGESTDVLRLDFIPDSVSAGGKPIRRNKDLAQQGYTFDESTRVLSVHHNTSRDVDIQGSGDRLPLSYITFDDPHLPAGTPLLGQYPSGVVDWGSGEWKIGTPYGKFGTFTLVLSNRSARHAEFQFYSPRIFAGVDVYNGEETEATIVFSSPETHEASFTIQPKELRRVRTQWHDASSRVTFDITKGQALRFDNLAYGHP
;
A
#
# COMPACT_ATOMS: atom_id res chain seq x y z
N MET A 1 -6.28 11.80 74.46
CA MET A 1 -6.74 10.89 73.38
C MET A 1 -6.49 11.42 71.99
N ALA A 2 -6.19 12.69 71.74
CA ALA A 2 -5.98 13.25 70.41
C ALA A 2 -4.59 12.93 69.78
N ALA A 3 -3.55 12.67 70.55
CA ALA A 3 -2.20 12.43 70.01
C ALA A 3 -1.96 11.02 69.42
N ARG A 4 -2.82 10.02 69.74
CA ARG A 4 -2.71 8.67 69.19
C ARG A 4 -3.45 8.47 67.84
N ALA A 5 -4.35 9.36 67.48
CA ALA A 5 -5.07 9.31 66.21
C ALA A 5 -4.25 9.89 65.04
N SER A 6 -3.42 10.89 65.27
CA SER A 6 -2.59 11.53 64.23
C SER A 6 -1.44 10.62 63.77
N ASP A 7 -0.90 9.80 64.64
CA ASP A 7 0.24 8.92 64.30
C ASP A 7 -0.18 7.66 63.48
N ARG A 8 -1.43 7.22 63.65
CA ARG A 8 -2.01 6.16 62.78
C ARG A 8 -2.38 6.70 61.39
N PHE A 9 -2.83 7.95 61.28
CA PHE A 9 -3.17 8.58 59.99
C PHE A 9 -1.91 8.83 59.15
N LEU A 10 -0.83 9.28 59.75
CA LEU A 10 0.46 9.54 59.10
C LEU A 10 1.18 8.24 58.69
N ARG A 11 1.03 7.13 59.41
CA ARG A 11 1.53 5.81 58.99
C ARG A 11 0.73 5.22 57.84
N GLY A 12 -0.60 5.39 57.82
CA GLY A 12 -1.45 4.98 56.70
C GLY A 12 -1.11 5.70 55.42
N MET A 13 -0.89 7.03 55.49
CA MET A 13 -0.49 7.82 54.31
C MET A 13 0.89 7.45 53.76
N LYS A 14 1.86 7.13 54.63
CA LYS A 14 3.20 6.63 54.17
C LYS A 14 3.12 5.31 53.39
N HIS A 15 2.26 4.41 53.84
CA HIS A 15 2.06 3.12 53.12
C HIS A 15 1.29 3.32 51.82
N ILE A 16 0.33 4.22 51.75
CA ILE A 16 -0.39 4.54 50.51
C ILE A 16 0.55 5.22 49.51
N ILE A 17 1.41 6.16 49.95
CA ILE A 17 2.39 6.80 49.07
C ILE A 17 3.48 5.86 48.59
N GLN A 18 3.90 4.88 49.41
CA GLN A 18 4.82 3.83 48.98
C GLN A 18 4.17 2.85 48.00
N PHE A 19 2.90 2.47 48.18
CA PHE A 19 2.17 1.60 47.30
C PHE A 19 1.87 2.32 45.97
N THR A 20 1.54 3.60 45.98
CA THR A 20 1.31 4.40 44.76
C THR A 20 2.62 4.63 44.01
N ARG A 21 3.76 4.80 44.69
CA ARG A 21 5.08 4.88 44.04
C ARG A 21 5.55 3.54 43.48
N ALA A 22 5.25 2.42 44.14
CA ALA A 22 5.51 1.09 43.59
C ALA A 22 4.60 0.75 42.41
N LEU A 23 3.32 1.14 42.45
CA LEU A 23 2.40 0.99 41.32
C LEU A 23 2.77 1.89 40.14
N LEU A 24 3.18 3.16 40.38
CA LEU A 24 3.68 4.04 39.35
C LEU A 24 5.03 3.55 38.76
N ALA A 25 5.91 2.96 39.58
CA ALA A 25 7.16 2.38 39.10
C ALA A 25 6.91 1.10 38.27
N VAL A 26 5.92 0.28 38.63
CA VAL A 26 5.51 -0.89 37.85
C VAL A 26 4.75 -0.47 36.57
N LEU A 27 3.95 0.60 36.60
CA LEU A 27 3.33 1.19 35.42
C LEU A 27 4.35 1.92 34.52
N LEU A 28 5.39 2.56 35.09
CA LEU A 28 6.48 3.18 34.34
C LEU A 28 7.48 2.16 33.76
N CYS A 29 7.60 0.96 34.36
CA CYS A 29 8.36 -0.13 33.75
C CYS A 29 7.55 -0.94 32.74
N ALA A 30 6.22 -0.79 32.67
CA ALA A 30 5.36 -1.42 31.68
C ALA A 30 5.12 -0.53 30.43
N THR A 31 5.67 0.69 30.39
CA THR A 31 5.57 1.61 29.24
C THR A 31 6.90 1.78 28.49
N VAL A 32 7.85 0.87 28.70
CA VAL A 32 9.11 0.88 27.97
C VAL A 32 9.09 -0.23 26.90
N ASN A 33 9.22 0.19 25.65
CA ASN A 33 9.34 -0.58 24.41
C ASN A 33 8.04 -1.06 23.75
N LEU A 34 7.25 -0.13 23.25
CA LEU A 34 6.45 -0.34 22.05
C LEU A 34 7.21 0.13 20.77
N GLY A 35 8.50 0.42 20.89
CA GLY A 35 9.39 0.56 19.77
C GLY A 35 9.97 -0.81 19.42
N GLN A 36 9.65 -1.30 18.22
CA GLN A 36 10.14 -2.56 17.67
C GLN A 36 9.88 -3.77 18.60
N GLN A 37 8.69 -4.31 18.58
CA GLN A 37 8.53 -5.71 18.91
C GLN A 37 9.12 -6.52 17.74
N SER A 38 10.43 -6.74 17.77
CA SER A 38 11.01 -7.86 17.07
C SER A 38 10.50 -9.11 17.80
N PHE A 39 9.42 -9.67 17.33
CA PHE A 39 8.94 -10.93 17.88
C PHE A 39 10.00 -11.99 17.62
N PRO A 40 10.53 -12.67 18.64
CA PRO A 40 11.42 -13.79 18.38
C PRO A 40 10.63 -14.80 17.56
N VAL A 41 11.14 -15.17 16.40
CA VAL A 41 10.56 -16.29 15.64
C VAL A 41 10.64 -17.53 16.51
N THR A 42 9.51 -17.95 17.05
CA THR A 42 9.45 -19.06 17.97
C THR A 42 9.25 -20.39 17.26
N SER A 43 8.65 -20.36 16.07
CA SER A 43 8.51 -21.54 15.22
C SER A 43 8.23 -21.16 13.77
N ILE A 44 8.74 -21.98 12.84
CA ILE A 44 8.31 -22.00 11.44
C ILE A 44 7.56 -23.31 11.27
N VAL A 45 6.31 -23.22 10.83
CA VAL A 45 5.49 -24.40 10.57
C VAL A 45 5.69 -24.80 9.11
N ASN A 46 6.52 -25.81 8.89
CA ASN A 46 6.85 -26.26 7.52
C ASN A 46 5.72 -27.00 6.80
N GLU A 47 4.67 -27.42 7.52
CA GLU A 47 3.55 -28.18 6.96
C GLU A 47 2.45 -27.30 6.37
N SER A 48 2.45 -26.02 6.68
CA SER A 48 1.49 -25.04 6.19
C SER A 48 2.20 -23.89 5.54
N SER A 49 1.70 -23.44 4.42
CA SER A 49 2.24 -22.28 3.70
C SER A 49 1.13 -21.34 3.24
N ILE A 50 1.45 -20.06 3.16
CA ILE A 50 0.64 -19.04 2.49
C ILE A 50 1.39 -18.62 1.24
N ALA A 51 0.75 -18.69 0.09
CA ALA A 51 1.38 -18.39 -1.19
C ALA A 51 2.73 -19.10 -1.40
N GLY A 52 2.86 -20.34 -0.90
CA GLY A 52 4.08 -21.14 -0.97
C GLY A 52 5.17 -20.77 0.02
N ARG A 53 4.93 -19.80 0.91
CA ARG A 53 5.90 -19.30 1.90
C ARG A 53 5.65 -19.93 3.26
N PRO A 54 6.70 -20.37 3.96
CA PRO A 54 6.56 -20.95 5.31
C PRO A 54 5.91 -19.96 6.27
N ILE A 55 4.99 -20.46 7.08
CA ILE A 55 4.28 -19.65 8.07
C ILE A 55 5.16 -19.44 9.29
N ALA A 56 5.32 -18.21 9.76
CA ALA A 56 5.95 -17.84 11.00
C ALA A 56 4.91 -17.44 12.05
N LEU A 57 5.07 -17.93 13.28
CA LEU A 57 4.14 -17.69 14.38
C LEU A 57 4.85 -17.07 15.58
N ASP A 58 4.14 -16.23 16.33
CA ASP A 58 4.55 -15.78 17.64
C ASP A 58 4.34 -16.87 18.72
N ALA A 59 4.69 -16.53 19.97
CA ALA A 59 4.55 -17.45 21.10
C ALA A 59 3.10 -17.84 21.41
N GLU A 60 2.14 -17.02 21.00
CA GLU A 60 0.71 -17.23 21.15
C GLU A 60 0.10 -17.98 19.95
N GLY A 61 0.91 -18.38 18.97
CA GLY A 61 0.48 -19.06 17.75
C GLY A 61 -0.22 -18.16 16.73
N LYS A 62 0.00 -16.84 16.78
CA LYS A 62 -0.54 -15.88 15.82
C LYS A 62 0.45 -15.65 14.69
N LEU A 63 -0.09 -15.37 13.52
CA LEU A 63 0.69 -15.13 12.32
C LEU A 63 1.57 -13.87 12.46
N LEU A 64 2.87 -14.06 12.24
CA LEU A 64 3.83 -12.98 12.10
C LEU A 64 3.91 -12.49 10.65
N PRO A 65 4.34 -11.24 10.41
CA PRO A 65 4.48 -10.73 9.04
C PRO A 65 5.66 -11.40 8.31
N TRP A 66 5.55 -11.48 7.00
CA TRP A 66 6.60 -11.93 6.09
C TRP A 66 7.35 -10.72 5.50
N PRO A 67 8.65 -10.74 5.16
CA PRO A 67 9.59 -11.85 5.40
C PRO A 67 10.27 -11.79 6.77
N MET A 68 11.20 -12.76 6.98
CA MET A 68 12.13 -12.66 8.10
C MET A 68 12.93 -11.34 8.04
N PRO A 69 13.25 -10.73 9.18
CA PRO A 69 13.13 -11.23 10.56
C PRO A 69 11.74 -11.08 11.20
N ASN A 70 10.68 -10.95 10.44
CA ASN A 70 9.29 -10.76 10.90
C ASN A 70 9.08 -9.45 11.67
N ASP A 71 9.83 -8.44 11.33
CA ASP A 71 9.67 -7.07 11.83
C ASP A 71 8.53 -6.39 11.05
N THR A 72 7.56 -5.84 11.78
CA THR A 72 6.35 -5.26 11.17
C THR A 72 6.67 -4.14 10.19
N GLY A 73 7.49 -3.19 10.60
CA GLY A 73 7.82 -2.03 9.76
C GLY A 73 8.54 -2.45 8.49
N TYR A 74 9.53 -3.31 8.64
CA TYR A 74 10.26 -3.86 7.52
C TYR A 74 9.36 -4.65 6.58
N SER A 75 8.57 -5.60 7.10
CA SER A 75 7.74 -6.49 6.29
C SER A 75 6.66 -5.75 5.52
N TYR A 76 6.02 -4.75 6.15
CA TYR A 76 5.00 -3.93 5.49
C TYR A 76 5.60 -3.02 4.41
N SER A 77 6.76 -2.41 4.70
CA SER A 77 7.50 -1.62 3.73
C SER A 77 7.96 -2.47 2.54
N ALA A 78 8.50 -3.66 2.80
CA ALA A 78 8.94 -4.59 1.76
C ALA A 78 7.79 -5.06 0.87
N TYR A 79 6.61 -5.38 1.44
CA TYR A 79 5.41 -5.68 0.65
C TYR A 79 5.04 -4.50 -0.26
N PHE A 80 4.92 -3.31 0.31
CA PHE A 80 4.55 -2.10 -0.39
C PHE A 80 5.51 -1.77 -1.56
N LEU A 81 6.81 -1.78 -1.30
CA LEU A 81 7.84 -1.44 -2.29
C LEU A 81 7.98 -2.52 -3.38
N SER A 82 7.82 -3.79 -3.05
CA SER A 82 7.91 -4.88 -4.02
C SER A 82 6.82 -4.81 -5.10
N GLN A 83 5.63 -4.35 -4.74
CA GLN A 83 4.54 -4.16 -5.70
C GLN A 83 4.91 -3.10 -6.75
N TRP A 84 5.47 -1.97 -6.32
CA TRP A 84 5.97 -0.96 -7.22
C TRP A 84 7.09 -1.48 -8.14
N THR A 85 8.03 -2.23 -7.59
CA THR A 85 9.15 -2.80 -8.37
C THR A 85 8.63 -3.65 -9.51
N ILE A 86 7.62 -4.49 -9.28
CA ILE A 86 7.01 -5.32 -10.32
C ILE A 86 6.32 -4.47 -11.39
N VAL A 87 5.52 -3.49 -10.98
CA VAL A 87 4.82 -2.60 -11.92
C VAL A 87 5.81 -1.81 -12.77
N TRP A 88 6.83 -1.24 -12.15
CA TRP A 88 7.87 -0.49 -12.86
C TRP A 88 8.67 -1.35 -13.82
N ASP A 89 9.03 -2.56 -13.41
CA ASP A 89 9.75 -3.51 -14.25
C ASP A 89 8.92 -3.91 -15.49
N GLN A 90 7.65 -4.21 -15.28
CA GLN A 90 6.72 -4.52 -16.36
C GLN A 90 6.55 -3.36 -17.34
N TYR A 91 6.39 -2.13 -16.82
CA TYR A 91 6.30 -0.92 -17.63
C TYR A 91 7.57 -0.70 -18.48
N ASN A 92 8.75 -0.83 -17.89
CA ASN A 92 10.01 -0.66 -18.60
C ASN A 92 10.19 -1.67 -19.75
N ARG A 93 9.71 -2.89 -19.57
CA ARG A 93 9.81 -3.94 -20.59
C ARG A 93 8.82 -3.72 -21.73
N GLN A 94 7.58 -3.43 -21.42
CA GLN A 94 6.50 -3.38 -22.41
C GLN A 94 6.24 -1.98 -22.96
N ARG A 95 6.51 -0.93 -22.19
CA ARG A 95 6.16 0.46 -22.51
C ARG A 95 4.68 0.67 -22.85
N LEU A 96 3.79 -0.16 -22.26
CA LEU A 96 2.38 -0.25 -22.59
C LEU A 96 1.56 -0.04 -21.32
N PRO A 97 1.28 1.21 -20.94
CA PRO A 97 0.66 1.53 -19.65
C PRO A 97 -0.70 0.85 -19.41
N TYR A 98 -1.46 0.59 -20.46
CA TYR A 98 -2.80 -0.02 -20.33
C TYR A 98 -2.80 -1.53 -20.04
N TYR A 99 -1.64 -2.16 -19.86
CA TYR A 99 -1.55 -3.58 -19.51
C TYR A 99 -1.44 -3.86 -18.02
N PHE A 100 -1.56 -2.87 -17.19
CA PHE A 100 -1.41 -3.06 -15.75
C PHE A 100 -2.64 -3.63 -15.04
N CYS A 101 -3.66 -4.06 -15.77
CA CYS A 101 -4.80 -4.72 -15.18
C CYS A 101 -5.39 -5.80 -16.07
N CYS A 102 -5.73 -6.94 -15.48
CA CYS A 102 -6.52 -8.02 -16.05
C CYS A 102 -5.99 -8.63 -17.35
N PHE A 103 -4.67 -8.70 -17.53
CA PHE A 103 -4.01 -9.35 -18.65
C PHE A 103 -3.04 -10.42 -18.16
N ASP A 104 -2.92 -11.49 -18.95
CA ASP A 104 -1.94 -12.55 -18.70
C ASP A 104 -0.58 -12.22 -19.35
N PHE A 105 0.47 -12.50 -18.60
CA PHE A 105 1.87 -12.37 -19.03
C PHE A 105 2.61 -13.69 -18.86
N ASP A 106 3.54 -13.96 -19.76
CA ASP A 106 4.54 -15.01 -19.55
C ASP A 106 5.52 -14.57 -18.45
N ARG A 107 5.71 -15.40 -17.44
CA ARG A 107 6.53 -15.07 -16.27
C ARG A 107 8.03 -14.99 -16.54
N THR A 108 8.48 -15.68 -17.57
CA THR A 108 9.91 -15.75 -17.94
C THR A 108 10.29 -14.61 -18.85
N THR A 109 9.46 -14.39 -19.89
CA THR A 109 9.74 -13.36 -20.90
C THR A 109 9.09 -12.03 -20.59
N PHE A 110 8.10 -11.99 -19.71
CA PHE A 110 7.22 -10.85 -19.44
C PHE A 110 6.47 -10.35 -20.68
N GLU A 111 6.33 -11.19 -21.68
CA GLU A 111 5.55 -10.86 -22.86
C GLU A 111 4.07 -11.05 -22.59
N LEU A 112 3.26 -10.10 -23.10
CA LEU A 112 1.81 -10.20 -23.06
C LEU A 112 1.38 -11.47 -23.80
N ILE A 113 0.49 -12.25 -23.19
CA ILE A 113 -0.15 -13.40 -23.83
C ILE A 113 -1.43 -12.87 -24.50
N PRO A 114 -1.45 -12.75 -25.84
CA PRO A 114 -2.61 -12.27 -26.57
C PRO A 114 -3.82 -13.16 -26.30
N ASP A 115 -5.02 -12.56 -26.32
CA ASP A 115 -6.31 -13.24 -26.19
C ASP A 115 -6.55 -13.93 -24.83
N LYS A 116 -5.63 -13.75 -23.88
CA LYS A 116 -5.83 -14.13 -22.50
C LYS A 116 -5.86 -12.88 -21.66
N GLY A 117 -6.99 -12.50 -21.29
CA GLY A 117 -7.21 -11.36 -20.43
C GLY A 117 -8.68 -11.32 -20.03
N TRP A 118 -8.91 -10.77 -18.90
CA TRP A 118 -10.26 -10.52 -18.46
C TRP A 118 -10.78 -9.26 -19.17
N ALA A 119 -12.03 -9.29 -19.57
CA ALA A 119 -12.63 -8.22 -20.37
C ALA A 119 -12.96 -6.95 -19.63
N ASN A 120 -12.47 -6.79 -18.42
CA ASN A 120 -12.89 -5.68 -17.59
C ASN A 120 -11.74 -4.78 -17.30
N SER A 121 -11.75 -3.62 -17.20
CA SER A 121 -10.85 -2.55 -16.82
C SER A 121 -9.37 -2.73 -17.23
N THR A 122 -8.89 -1.71 -17.82
CA THR A 122 -7.48 -1.54 -18.19
C THR A 122 -6.72 -0.84 -17.07
N GLY A 123 -6.88 -1.28 -15.87
CA GLY A 123 -6.25 -0.65 -14.75
C GLY A 123 -6.94 0.66 -14.40
N TYR A 124 -7.50 0.64 -13.30
CA TYR A 124 -8.07 1.82 -12.70
C TYR A 124 -6.99 2.87 -12.55
N LEU A 125 -7.01 3.89 -13.39
CA LEU A 125 -6.10 5.02 -13.27
C LEU A 125 -6.07 5.53 -11.83
N ARG A 126 -7.22 5.51 -11.15
CA ARG A 126 -7.33 5.88 -9.75
C ARG A 126 -6.52 4.99 -8.81
N ALA A 127 -6.58 3.66 -8.98
CA ALA A 127 -5.80 2.77 -8.12
C ALA A 127 -4.30 3.03 -8.29
N MET A 128 -3.84 3.21 -9.53
CA MET A 128 -2.48 3.58 -9.83
C MET A 128 -2.13 4.96 -9.26
N MET A 129 -3.03 5.93 -9.37
CA MET A 129 -2.87 7.26 -8.81
C MET A 129 -2.72 7.23 -7.29
N GLU A 130 -3.68 6.67 -6.59
CA GLU A 130 -3.65 6.58 -5.13
C GLU A 130 -2.46 5.75 -4.63
N GLY A 131 -2.15 4.63 -5.31
CA GLY A 131 -1.05 3.75 -4.92
C GLY A 131 0.34 4.36 -5.15
N PHE A 132 0.55 5.01 -6.27
CA PHE A 132 1.89 5.40 -6.70
C PHE A 132 2.17 6.91 -6.60
N ILE A 133 1.21 7.79 -6.84
CA ILE A 133 1.45 9.22 -6.62
C ILE A 133 1.20 9.64 -5.18
N GLU A 134 0.03 9.37 -4.65
CA GLU A 134 -0.35 9.85 -3.33
C GLU A 134 0.36 9.09 -2.20
N ARG A 135 0.92 7.92 -2.51
CA ARG A 135 1.53 7.04 -1.51
C ARG A 135 3.00 6.75 -1.78
N MET A 136 3.31 6.09 -2.90
CA MET A 136 4.67 5.65 -3.21
C MET A 136 5.62 6.83 -3.43
N TYR A 137 5.20 7.85 -4.19
CA TYR A 137 6.04 9.01 -4.44
C TYR A 137 6.43 9.75 -3.15
N PRO A 138 5.49 10.14 -2.27
CA PRO A 138 5.87 10.76 -1.00
C PRO A 138 6.70 9.85 -0.09
N TYR A 139 6.43 8.55 -0.10
CA TYR A 139 7.12 7.57 0.75
C TYR A 139 8.57 7.37 0.34
N THR A 140 8.87 7.33 -0.97
CA THR A 140 10.20 7.04 -1.51
C THR A 140 10.96 8.27 -2.01
N GLY A 141 10.26 9.30 -2.46
CA GLY A 141 10.84 10.41 -3.24
C GLY A 141 11.16 10.02 -4.70
N ASP A 142 10.77 8.81 -5.18
CA ASP A 142 11.11 8.31 -6.51
C ASP A 142 10.26 8.99 -7.60
N PRO A 143 10.86 9.84 -8.47
CA PRO A 143 10.14 10.55 -9.52
C PRO A 143 9.61 9.62 -10.63
N HIS A 144 10.10 8.38 -10.73
CA HIS A 144 9.63 7.43 -11.74
C HIS A 144 8.16 7.05 -11.55
N THR A 145 7.67 7.10 -10.30
CA THR A 145 6.25 6.88 -10.02
C THR A 145 5.37 7.93 -10.68
N LEU A 146 5.81 9.19 -10.68
CA LEU A 146 5.13 10.28 -11.34
C LEU A 146 5.22 10.18 -12.87
N GLU A 147 6.39 9.87 -13.41
CA GLU A 147 6.61 9.63 -14.85
C GLU A 147 5.69 8.52 -15.35
N PHE A 148 5.63 7.40 -14.65
CA PHE A 148 4.77 6.28 -14.99
C PHE A 148 3.29 6.71 -15.11
N LEU A 149 2.78 7.42 -14.12
CA LEU A 149 1.39 7.84 -14.11
C LEU A 149 1.03 8.90 -15.13
N GLN A 150 1.93 9.84 -15.38
CA GLN A 150 1.73 10.81 -16.45
C GLN A 150 1.65 10.13 -17.80
N ASN A 151 2.53 9.17 -18.08
CA ASN A 151 2.49 8.40 -19.32
C ASN A 151 1.21 7.59 -19.47
N PHE A 152 0.75 6.97 -18.38
CA PHE A 152 -0.50 6.23 -18.35
C PHE A 152 -1.71 7.14 -18.63
N ALA A 153 -1.83 8.22 -17.87
CA ALA A 153 -2.92 9.20 -18.02
C ALA A 153 -2.93 9.86 -19.40
N ASP A 154 -1.76 10.22 -19.95
CA ASP A 154 -1.65 10.81 -21.28
C ASP A 154 -2.04 9.83 -22.38
N PHE A 155 -1.63 8.57 -22.26
CA PHE A 155 -2.03 7.54 -23.20
C PHE A 155 -3.55 7.33 -23.23
N GLU A 156 -4.20 7.33 -22.06
CA GLU A 156 -5.65 7.21 -21.96
C GLU A 156 -6.37 8.44 -22.57
N LEU A 157 -5.89 9.65 -22.28
CA LEU A 157 -6.43 10.89 -22.88
C LEU A 157 -6.35 10.89 -24.41
N GLU A 158 -5.30 10.32 -24.96
CA GLU A 158 -5.08 10.27 -26.41
C GLU A 158 -5.84 9.14 -27.09
N ASN A 159 -6.06 8.00 -26.40
CA ASN A 159 -6.51 6.77 -27.03
C ASN A 159 -7.74 6.14 -26.38
N GLY A 160 -8.13 6.59 -25.18
CA GLY A 160 -9.09 5.91 -24.32
C GLY A 160 -10.43 6.61 -24.12
N LEU A 161 -10.67 7.75 -24.77
CA LEU A 161 -11.91 8.54 -24.54
C LEU A 161 -13.02 8.17 -25.51
N THR A 162 -14.24 8.22 -25.01
CA THR A 162 -15.46 8.06 -25.82
C THR A 162 -15.64 9.19 -26.83
N PRO A 163 -16.36 8.96 -27.97
CA PRO A 163 -16.65 9.99 -28.95
C PRO A 163 -17.46 11.19 -28.44
N ASP A 164 -17.26 12.34 -29.07
CA ASP A 164 -17.90 13.62 -28.68
C ASP A 164 -19.42 13.62 -28.80
N ASP A 165 -19.99 12.83 -29.69
CA ASP A 165 -21.44 12.77 -29.98
C ASP A 165 -22.19 11.73 -29.12
N TYR A 166 -21.52 11.11 -28.17
CA TYR A 166 -22.12 10.11 -27.29
C TYR A 166 -22.88 10.74 -26.11
N ALA A 167 -23.76 9.96 -25.50
CA ALA A 167 -24.40 10.36 -24.25
C ALA A 167 -23.37 10.54 -23.12
N TRP A 168 -22.37 9.66 -23.10
CA TRP A 168 -21.18 9.74 -22.25
C TRP A 168 -20.00 10.23 -23.10
N ALA A 169 -20.03 11.51 -23.47
CA ALA A 169 -19.05 12.11 -24.36
C ALA A 169 -17.73 12.41 -23.67
N ARG A 170 -16.62 12.06 -24.30
CA ARG A 170 -15.27 12.43 -23.88
C ARG A 170 -14.94 11.98 -22.45
N VAL A 171 -15.38 10.80 -22.06
CA VAL A 171 -15.02 10.18 -20.79
C VAL A 171 -14.18 8.93 -21.03
N PRO A 172 -13.35 8.51 -20.07
CA PRO A 172 -12.55 7.29 -20.21
C PRO A 172 -13.41 6.04 -20.41
N TYR A 173 -12.98 5.19 -21.34
CA TYR A 173 -13.47 3.82 -21.41
C TYR A 173 -12.82 2.99 -20.28
N PRO A 174 -13.57 2.16 -19.56
CA PRO A 174 -13.04 1.39 -18.44
C PRO A 174 -12.15 0.23 -18.89
N SER A 175 -12.13 -0.11 -20.19
CA SER A 175 -11.46 -1.31 -20.65
C SER A 175 -10.99 -1.26 -22.09
N ALA A 176 -9.93 -1.99 -22.39
CA ALA A 176 -9.44 -2.24 -23.74
C ALA A 176 -9.89 -3.62 -24.25
N ASN A 177 -10.06 -3.74 -25.56
CA ASN A 177 -10.24 -5.02 -26.19
C ASN A 177 -8.89 -5.76 -26.24
N PRO A 178 -8.76 -6.96 -25.65
CA PRO A 178 -7.49 -7.68 -25.59
C PRO A 178 -6.88 -8.01 -26.96
N GLY A 179 -7.73 -8.34 -27.95
CA GLY A 179 -7.29 -8.66 -29.29
C GLY A 179 -6.77 -7.47 -30.09
N SER A 180 -7.49 -6.34 -30.05
CA SER A 180 -7.10 -5.11 -30.75
C SER A 180 -6.13 -4.22 -29.95
N ARG A 181 -6.06 -4.41 -28.64
CA ARG A 181 -5.27 -3.58 -27.69
C ARG A 181 -5.69 -2.10 -27.71
N ARG A 182 -6.97 -1.85 -27.95
CA ARG A 182 -7.54 -0.50 -28.04
C ARG A 182 -8.58 -0.32 -26.96
N TYR A 183 -8.64 0.87 -26.40
CA TYR A 183 -9.72 1.26 -25.52
C TYR A 183 -11.02 1.33 -26.29
N THR A 184 -11.94 0.44 -26.03
CA THR A 184 -13.21 0.33 -26.74
C THR A 184 -14.38 0.11 -25.79
N GLY A 185 -14.14 0.12 -24.47
CA GLY A 185 -15.15 -0.29 -23.52
C GLY A 185 -15.58 -1.73 -23.73
N TRP A 186 -14.64 -2.61 -24.05
CA TRP A 186 -14.92 -4.02 -24.32
C TRP A 186 -15.38 -4.77 -23.08
N SER A 187 -16.32 -5.68 -23.27
CA SER A 187 -16.75 -6.63 -22.24
C SER A 187 -17.16 -7.96 -22.90
N ASN A 188 -17.47 -8.96 -22.10
CA ASN A 188 -18.03 -10.24 -22.58
C ASN A 188 -19.32 -10.08 -23.43
N HIS A 189 -19.89 -8.91 -23.49
CA HIS A 189 -21.12 -8.58 -24.20
C HIS A 189 -20.93 -7.69 -25.43
N GLY A 190 -19.67 -7.36 -25.76
CA GLY A 190 -19.31 -6.50 -26.88
C GLY A 190 -18.48 -5.29 -26.48
N GLU A 191 -18.55 -4.26 -27.25
CA GLU A 191 -17.81 -3.02 -27.07
C GLU A 191 -18.74 -1.84 -26.76
N ASP A 192 -18.17 -0.68 -26.52
CA ASP A 192 -18.84 0.60 -26.36
C ASP A 192 -19.55 0.79 -25.00
N TYR A 193 -19.00 0.15 -23.95
CA TYR A 193 -19.50 0.32 -22.57
C TYR A 193 -18.70 1.34 -21.79
N VAL A 194 -19.40 2.05 -20.90
CA VAL A 194 -18.81 2.85 -19.82
C VAL A 194 -19.30 2.34 -18.46
N GLU A 195 -18.50 2.54 -17.46
CA GLU A 195 -18.82 2.28 -16.07
C GLU A 195 -18.82 3.61 -15.31
N PRO A 196 -19.98 4.14 -14.95
CA PRO A 196 -20.09 5.47 -14.34
C PRO A 196 -19.25 5.66 -13.07
N HIS A 197 -19.03 4.60 -12.27
CA HIS A 197 -18.14 4.68 -11.12
C HIS A 197 -16.68 4.86 -11.56
N VAL A 198 -16.22 4.15 -12.61
CA VAL A 198 -14.87 4.34 -13.18
C VAL A 198 -14.70 5.74 -13.76
N VAL A 199 -15.74 6.31 -14.40
CA VAL A 199 -15.70 7.71 -14.82
C VAL A 199 -15.49 8.66 -13.64
N GLY A 200 -16.10 8.35 -12.48
CA GLY A 200 -15.84 9.07 -11.22
C GLY A 200 -14.44 8.87 -10.68
N GLU A 201 -13.95 7.64 -10.70
CA GLU A 201 -12.61 7.28 -10.25
C GLU A 201 -11.52 7.93 -11.08
N ASP A 202 -11.59 7.78 -12.41
CA ASP A 202 -10.59 8.34 -13.32
C ASP A 202 -10.66 9.87 -13.33
N GLY A 203 -11.88 10.44 -13.28
CA GLY A 203 -12.05 11.89 -13.09
C GLY A 203 -11.37 12.41 -11.84
N TYR A 204 -11.50 11.70 -10.72
CA TYR A 204 -10.80 12.03 -9.48
C TYR A 204 -9.27 11.87 -9.63
N ALA A 205 -8.82 10.81 -10.29
CA ALA A 205 -7.39 10.60 -10.55
C ALA A 205 -6.78 11.72 -11.42
N TYR A 206 -7.47 12.13 -12.48
CA TYR A 206 -7.05 13.28 -13.28
C TYR A 206 -6.99 14.57 -12.46
N LEU A 207 -7.95 14.79 -11.57
CA LEU A 207 -7.95 15.97 -10.71
C LEU A 207 -6.75 15.98 -9.77
N ARG A 208 -6.42 14.83 -9.15
CA ARG A 208 -5.24 14.70 -8.29
C ARG A 208 -3.94 14.87 -9.08
N LEU A 209 -3.90 14.39 -10.32
CA LEU A 209 -2.74 14.59 -11.21
C LEU A 209 -2.59 16.07 -11.63
N TYR A 210 -3.69 16.80 -11.77
CA TYR A 210 -3.64 18.26 -11.92
C TYR A 210 -3.04 18.93 -10.67
N GLU A 211 -3.50 18.57 -9.48
CA GLU A 211 -2.97 19.11 -8.22
C GLU A 211 -1.46 18.84 -8.07
N MET A 212 -1.02 17.65 -8.51
CA MET A 212 0.37 17.25 -8.48
C MET A 212 1.24 18.04 -9.45
N THR A 213 0.76 18.23 -10.69
CA THR A 213 1.59 18.72 -11.80
C THR A 213 1.31 20.16 -12.21
N GLY A 214 0.16 20.71 -11.83
CA GLY A 214 -0.35 21.98 -12.33
C GLY A 214 -0.82 21.95 -13.78
N ASN A 215 -0.83 20.77 -14.44
CA ASN A 215 -1.19 20.66 -15.86
C ASN A 215 -2.70 20.67 -16.05
N THR A 216 -3.21 21.77 -16.62
CA THR A 216 -4.64 22.02 -16.79
C THR A 216 -5.36 21.03 -17.72
N LYS A 217 -4.66 20.26 -18.55
CA LYS A 217 -5.31 19.22 -19.38
C LYS A 217 -6.02 18.18 -18.50
N TYR A 218 -5.42 17.82 -17.36
CA TYR A 218 -6.01 16.87 -16.40
C TYR A 218 -7.22 17.47 -15.68
N LEU A 219 -7.16 18.76 -15.28
CA LEU A 219 -8.32 19.45 -14.72
C LEU A 219 -9.51 19.47 -15.69
N LEU A 220 -9.24 19.76 -16.97
CA LEU A 220 -10.29 19.78 -17.99
C LEU A 220 -10.94 18.40 -18.16
N GLU A 221 -10.18 17.32 -18.07
CA GLU A 221 -10.74 15.97 -18.16
C GLU A 221 -11.54 15.60 -16.93
N ALA A 222 -11.05 15.94 -15.73
CA ALA A 222 -11.81 15.76 -14.49
C ALA A 222 -13.18 16.48 -14.53
N ILE A 223 -13.21 17.71 -15.04
CA ILE A 223 -14.44 18.47 -15.25
C ILE A 223 -15.37 17.76 -16.25
N ARG A 224 -14.86 17.23 -17.37
CA ARG A 224 -15.66 16.49 -18.36
C ARG A 224 -16.28 15.23 -17.76
N CYS A 225 -15.51 14.47 -16.98
CA CYS A 225 -16.04 13.31 -16.25
C CYS A 225 -17.19 13.72 -15.32
N ALA A 226 -17.02 14.77 -14.53
CA ALA A 226 -18.03 15.29 -13.65
C ALA A 226 -19.28 15.78 -14.38
N ASP A 227 -19.12 16.52 -15.47
CA ASP A 227 -20.23 17.01 -16.32
C ASP A 227 -21.01 15.87 -16.96
N ALA A 228 -20.32 14.81 -17.41
CA ALA A 228 -20.97 13.61 -17.94
C ALA A 228 -21.77 12.87 -16.87
N LEU A 229 -21.24 12.76 -15.65
CA LEU A 229 -21.96 12.19 -14.50
C LEU A 229 -23.19 13.02 -14.15
N VAL A 230 -23.09 14.37 -14.15
CA VAL A 230 -24.23 15.27 -13.90
C VAL A 230 -25.31 15.12 -14.95
N LYS A 231 -24.91 15.11 -16.24
CA LYS A 231 -25.82 14.96 -17.39
C LYS A 231 -26.62 13.65 -17.34
N ASN A 232 -25.98 12.57 -16.89
CA ASN A 232 -26.58 11.23 -16.88
C ASN A 232 -27.13 10.81 -15.51
N PHE A 233 -27.20 11.72 -14.54
CA PHE A 233 -27.73 11.46 -13.20
C PHE A 233 -29.23 11.19 -13.22
N LYS A 234 -29.65 10.19 -12.44
CA LYS A 234 -31.06 9.89 -12.11
C LYS A 234 -31.20 9.80 -10.59
N ALA A 235 -32.35 10.13 -10.05
CA ALA A 235 -32.54 10.09 -8.59
C ALA A 235 -32.37 8.68 -7.98
N GLY A 236 -32.57 7.65 -8.79
CA GLY A 236 -32.57 6.27 -8.30
C GLY A 236 -33.78 5.90 -7.43
N ASP A 237 -33.85 4.64 -7.07
CA ASP A 237 -34.88 4.06 -6.19
C ASP A 237 -34.32 2.83 -5.46
N ASP A 238 -35.18 1.97 -4.90
CA ASP A 238 -34.78 0.74 -4.20
C ASP A 238 -34.23 -0.36 -5.12
N ARG A 239 -34.29 -0.19 -6.44
CA ARG A 239 -33.83 -1.15 -7.45
C ARG A 239 -32.77 -0.57 -8.37
N ASN A 240 -32.70 0.74 -8.47
CA ASN A 240 -31.83 1.43 -9.40
C ASN A 240 -31.01 2.49 -8.67
N SER A 241 -29.69 2.39 -8.75
CA SER A 241 -28.78 3.45 -8.30
C SER A 241 -28.85 4.67 -9.23
N PRO A 242 -28.34 5.82 -8.79
CA PRO A 242 -28.27 7.03 -9.61
C PRO A 242 -27.61 6.83 -10.97
N TRP A 243 -26.66 5.93 -11.05
CA TRP A 243 -26.03 5.43 -12.27
C TRP A 243 -25.99 3.90 -12.23
N PRO A 244 -26.15 3.23 -13.37
CA PRO A 244 -25.97 1.77 -13.43
C PRO A 244 -24.49 1.41 -13.22
N TYR A 245 -24.22 0.16 -12.90
CA TYR A 245 -22.84 -0.33 -12.87
C TYR A 245 -22.18 -0.12 -14.26
N ARG A 246 -22.85 -0.54 -15.34
CA ARG A 246 -22.38 -0.45 -16.72
C ARG A 246 -23.51 -0.08 -17.68
N CYS A 247 -23.24 0.76 -18.67
CA CYS A 247 -24.17 1.11 -19.73
C CYS A 247 -23.44 1.39 -21.06
N PHE A 248 -24.19 1.41 -22.16
CA PHE A 248 -23.62 1.83 -23.44
C PHE A 248 -23.21 3.30 -23.41
N ALA A 249 -22.00 3.59 -23.86
CA ALA A 249 -21.47 4.96 -23.90
C ALA A 249 -22.29 5.85 -24.82
N ARG A 250 -22.78 5.30 -25.96
CA ARG A 250 -23.47 6.03 -27.01
C ARG A 250 -24.77 6.67 -26.53
N ASP A 251 -25.59 5.92 -25.81
CA ASP A 251 -26.99 6.34 -25.49
C ASP A 251 -27.35 6.15 -24.01
N GLY A 252 -26.45 5.59 -23.20
CA GLY A 252 -26.72 5.26 -21.79
C GLY A 252 -27.66 4.07 -21.60
N GLY A 253 -27.94 3.31 -22.65
CA GLY A 253 -28.84 2.19 -22.65
C GLY A 253 -28.33 1.00 -21.85
N LEU A 254 -29.25 0.24 -21.25
CA LEU A 254 -28.98 -1.04 -20.59
C LEU A 254 -29.38 -2.17 -21.53
N ASN A 255 -28.45 -3.06 -21.83
CA ASN A 255 -28.71 -4.18 -22.75
C ASN A 255 -29.28 -5.44 -22.05
N GLY A 256 -29.54 -5.37 -20.75
CA GLY A 256 -30.01 -6.53 -20.00
C GLY A 256 -29.02 -7.69 -19.89
N GLY A 257 -27.81 -7.55 -20.42
CA GLY A 257 -26.76 -8.53 -20.38
C GLY A 257 -26.07 -8.60 -19.02
N LYS A 258 -25.24 -9.62 -18.85
CA LYS A 258 -24.40 -9.76 -17.66
C LYS A 258 -23.51 -8.51 -17.51
N GLY A 259 -23.49 -7.90 -16.37
CA GLY A 259 -22.75 -6.67 -16.11
C GLY A 259 -23.55 -5.38 -16.37
N MET A 260 -24.74 -5.49 -16.93
CA MET A 260 -25.62 -4.36 -17.22
C MET A 260 -26.68 -4.14 -16.12
N PHE A 261 -26.39 -4.65 -14.92
CA PHE A 261 -27.34 -4.60 -13.81
C PHE A 261 -27.57 -3.14 -13.37
N PRO A 262 -28.84 -2.67 -13.28
CA PRO A 262 -29.12 -1.27 -13.01
C PRO A 262 -28.85 -0.82 -11.58
N TYR A 263 -28.98 -1.72 -10.59
CA TYR A 263 -28.63 -1.40 -9.21
C TYR A 263 -27.14 -1.65 -8.97
N SER A 264 -26.49 -0.67 -8.40
CA SER A 264 -25.10 -0.76 -7.95
C SER A 264 -24.91 0.17 -6.77
N ALA A 265 -24.17 -0.27 -5.77
CA ALA A 265 -23.76 0.59 -4.67
C ALA A 265 -22.51 1.43 -5.00
N ASN A 266 -21.95 1.34 -6.21
CA ASN A 266 -20.78 2.04 -6.68
C ASN A 266 -21.10 3.53 -6.96
N VAL A 267 -21.33 4.30 -5.91
CA VAL A 267 -21.73 5.73 -6.00
C VAL A 267 -20.80 6.62 -5.19
N ALA A 268 -19.94 6.05 -4.36
CA ALA A 268 -19.00 6.82 -3.53
C ALA A 268 -17.93 7.54 -4.37
N GLU A 269 -17.48 6.93 -5.44
CA GLU A 269 -16.41 7.44 -6.31
C GLU A 269 -16.81 8.72 -7.03
N PRO A 270 -17.98 8.82 -7.69
CA PRO A 270 -18.47 10.10 -8.21
C PRO A 270 -18.60 11.19 -7.15
N ILE A 271 -18.99 10.84 -5.92
CA ILE A 271 -19.10 11.80 -4.82
C ILE A 271 -17.73 12.41 -4.51
N MET A 272 -16.66 11.60 -4.48
CA MET A 272 -15.31 12.10 -4.21
C MET A 272 -14.84 13.10 -5.27
N LEU A 273 -15.09 12.83 -6.55
CA LEU A 273 -14.79 13.77 -7.65
C LEU A 273 -15.53 15.10 -7.47
N PHE A 274 -16.84 15.04 -7.18
CA PHE A 274 -17.62 16.26 -6.96
C PHE A 274 -17.15 17.06 -5.75
N ASP A 275 -16.90 16.40 -4.62
CA ASP A 275 -16.42 17.06 -3.41
C ASP A 275 -15.12 17.81 -3.66
N GLU A 276 -14.18 17.21 -4.42
CA GLU A 276 -12.89 17.81 -4.70
C GLU A 276 -12.98 18.95 -5.72
N LEU A 277 -13.78 18.83 -6.80
CA LEU A 277 -14.02 19.92 -7.73
C LEU A 277 -14.70 21.12 -7.07
N MET A 278 -15.66 20.86 -6.16
CA MET A 278 -16.31 21.92 -5.37
C MET A 278 -15.33 22.59 -4.42
N ARG A 279 -14.43 21.83 -3.76
CA ARG A 279 -13.37 22.36 -2.91
C ARG A 279 -12.47 23.33 -3.67
N LEU A 280 -12.13 22.98 -4.91
CA LEU A 280 -11.29 23.81 -5.78
C LEU A 280 -12.05 24.94 -6.48
N GLY A 281 -13.40 24.97 -6.39
CA GLY A 281 -14.22 25.95 -7.09
C GLY A 281 -14.16 25.81 -8.61
N GLN A 282 -14.03 24.59 -9.15
CA GLN A 282 -13.85 24.32 -10.57
C GLN A 282 -15.10 23.67 -11.17
N GLY A 283 -15.39 23.98 -12.46
CA GLY A 283 -16.52 23.45 -13.21
C GLY A 283 -17.89 23.97 -12.74
N ASP A 284 -18.95 23.19 -13.00
CA ASP A 284 -20.33 23.50 -12.59
C ASP A 284 -20.58 23.10 -11.13
N THR A 285 -20.02 23.85 -10.19
CA THR A 285 -20.14 23.55 -8.76
C THR A 285 -21.59 23.46 -8.28
N ALA A 286 -22.53 24.19 -8.86
CA ALA A 286 -23.95 24.10 -8.52
C ALA A 286 -24.57 22.78 -8.98
N GLY A 287 -24.26 22.35 -10.21
CA GLY A 287 -24.63 21.04 -10.71
C GLY A 287 -24.04 19.90 -9.91
N TYR A 288 -22.77 20.02 -9.55
CA TYR A 288 -22.05 19.02 -8.72
C TYR A 288 -22.67 18.91 -7.33
N THR A 289 -22.96 20.04 -6.66
CA THR A 289 -23.63 20.06 -5.36
C THR A 289 -24.96 19.30 -5.43
N ARG A 290 -25.82 19.63 -6.38
CA ARG A 290 -27.13 19.02 -6.55
C ARG A 290 -27.04 17.50 -6.74
N VAL A 291 -26.13 17.06 -7.61
CA VAL A 291 -25.97 15.64 -7.95
C VAL A 291 -25.32 14.88 -6.81
N ARG A 292 -24.31 15.46 -6.18
CA ARG A 292 -23.64 14.91 -5.00
C ARG A 292 -24.64 14.68 -3.85
N GLU A 293 -25.49 15.66 -3.56
CA GLU A 293 -26.52 15.53 -2.52
C GLU A 293 -27.55 14.46 -2.87
N GLY A 294 -27.97 14.37 -4.13
CA GLY A 294 -28.88 13.34 -4.60
C GLY A 294 -28.28 11.94 -4.51
N ALA A 295 -27.02 11.77 -4.91
CA ALA A 295 -26.30 10.51 -4.80
C ALA A 295 -26.08 10.09 -3.34
N TRP A 296 -25.70 11.03 -2.48
CA TRP A 296 -25.57 10.79 -1.04
C TRP A 296 -26.89 10.37 -0.39
N ALA A 297 -27.98 11.09 -0.71
CA ALA A 297 -29.30 10.77 -0.18
C ALA A 297 -29.75 9.36 -0.61
N TRP A 298 -29.42 8.94 -1.82
CA TRP A 298 -29.69 7.59 -2.29
C TRP A 298 -28.87 6.55 -1.53
N LEU A 299 -27.54 6.76 -1.36
CA LEU A 299 -26.67 5.87 -0.59
C LEU A 299 -27.17 5.66 0.84
N MET A 300 -27.53 6.76 1.51
CA MET A 300 -28.00 6.69 2.90
C MET A 300 -29.37 6.03 3.02
N LYS A 301 -30.28 6.28 2.07
CA LYS A 301 -31.65 5.77 2.11
C LYS A 301 -31.75 4.29 1.74
N TYR A 302 -31.02 3.82 0.75
CA TYR A 302 -31.18 2.45 0.22
C TYR A 302 -30.07 1.51 0.69
N PRO A 303 -28.79 1.68 0.31
CA PRO A 303 -27.76 0.78 0.82
C PRO A 303 -27.58 0.84 2.33
N MET A 304 -27.40 2.03 2.89
CA MET A 304 -27.07 2.21 4.30
C MET A 304 -28.20 1.82 5.24
N GLN A 305 -29.39 2.42 5.05
CA GLN A 305 -30.54 2.20 5.95
C GLN A 305 -31.04 0.75 5.89
N ASN A 306 -31.03 0.13 4.72
CA ASN A 306 -31.47 -1.25 4.52
C ASN A 306 -30.36 -2.27 4.77
N ASN A 307 -29.12 -1.81 4.95
CA ASN A 307 -27.92 -2.65 5.06
C ASN A 307 -27.78 -3.63 3.88
N VAL A 308 -27.98 -3.15 2.65
CA VAL A 308 -27.99 -3.92 1.40
C VAL A 308 -26.93 -3.39 0.46
N TRP A 309 -25.83 -4.14 0.31
CA TRP A 309 -24.69 -3.81 -0.53
C TRP A 309 -24.57 -4.84 -1.64
N VAL A 310 -25.39 -4.69 -2.64
CA VAL A 310 -25.55 -5.64 -3.74
C VAL A 310 -25.36 -4.93 -5.08
N GLY A 311 -25.16 -5.70 -6.12
CA GLY A 311 -25.01 -5.23 -7.47
C GLY A 311 -23.98 -6.04 -8.22
N TYR A 312 -23.58 -5.54 -9.35
CA TYR A 312 -22.55 -6.17 -10.16
C TYR A 312 -21.16 -5.75 -9.69
N PHE A 313 -20.27 -6.69 -9.71
CA PHE A 313 -18.82 -6.53 -9.71
C PHE A 313 -18.29 -7.46 -10.79
N GLU A 314 -17.18 -7.12 -11.47
CA GLU A 314 -16.75 -7.80 -12.69
C GLU A 314 -16.62 -9.32 -12.57
N ASP A 315 -16.22 -9.80 -11.41
CA ASP A 315 -16.04 -11.22 -11.14
C ASP A 315 -17.28 -11.94 -10.66
N VAL A 316 -18.38 -11.23 -10.45
CA VAL A 316 -19.60 -11.75 -9.83
C VAL A 316 -20.74 -11.73 -10.82
N GLN A 317 -21.60 -12.74 -10.73
CA GLN A 317 -22.80 -12.73 -11.54
C GLN A 317 -23.71 -11.56 -11.15
N ALA A 318 -24.14 -10.78 -12.13
CA ALA A 318 -25.05 -9.68 -11.93
C ALA A 318 -26.40 -10.15 -11.39
N SER A 319 -26.67 -9.88 -10.12
CA SER A 319 -27.95 -10.15 -9.48
C SER A 319 -28.08 -9.35 -8.18
N MET A 320 -29.33 -9.22 -7.67
CA MET A 320 -29.57 -8.63 -6.35
C MET A 320 -29.03 -9.49 -5.20
N GLU A 321 -28.59 -10.71 -5.48
CA GLU A 321 -27.97 -11.61 -4.50
C GLU A 321 -26.44 -11.51 -4.49
N SER A 322 -25.85 -10.81 -5.42
CA SER A 322 -24.41 -10.56 -5.48
C SER A 322 -24.02 -9.59 -4.37
N MET A 323 -23.29 -10.10 -3.38
CA MET A 323 -22.81 -9.34 -2.23
C MET A 323 -21.38 -8.88 -2.45
N ASN A 324 -21.21 -7.64 -2.85
CA ASN A 324 -19.90 -7.07 -3.10
C ASN A 324 -19.31 -6.50 -1.81
N GLN A 325 -18.22 -7.08 -1.32
CA GLN A 325 -17.54 -6.65 -0.09
C GLN A 325 -16.67 -5.39 -0.28
N VAL A 326 -16.28 -5.08 -1.50
CA VAL A 326 -15.39 -3.95 -1.80
C VAL A 326 -16.10 -2.61 -1.61
N ILE A 327 -17.33 -2.49 -2.15
CA ILE A 327 -18.07 -1.23 -2.13
C ILE A 327 -18.34 -0.69 -0.72
N PRO A 328 -18.81 -1.48 0.26
CA PRO A 328 -18.98 -0.99 1.62
C PRO A 328 -17.65 -0.58 2.27
N LEU A 329 -16.52 -1.20 1.90
CA LEU A 329 -15.21 -0.79 2.41
C LEU A 329 -14.77 0.55 1.84
N GLU A 330 -14.95 0.79 0.54
CA GLU A 330 -14.64 2.08 -0.07
C GLU A 330 -15.51 3.19 0.52
N PHE A 331 -16.79 2.92 0.74
CA PHE A 331 -17.66 3.88 1.40
C PHE A 331 -17.30 4.12 2.88
N ALA A 332 -16.95 3.07 3.61
CA ALA A 332 -16.45 3.21 4.99
C ALA A 332 -15.15 4.03 5.04
N ARG A 333 -14.23 3.79 4.10
CA ARG A 333 -13.00 4.57 3.97
C ARG A 333 -13.30 6.05 3.74
N TYR A 334 -14.17 6.36 2.78
CA TYR A 334 -14.58 7.74 2.51
C TYR A 334 -15.14 8.42 3.78
N VAL A 335 -16.07 7.78 4.48
CA VAL A 335 -16.68 8.30 5.70
C VAL A 335 -15.65 8.50 6.82
N LEU A 336 -14.67 7.61 6.97
CA LEU A 336 -13.61 7.71 7.96
C LEU A 336 -12.60 8.83 7.64
N LEU A 337 -12.32 9.07 6.37
CA LEU A 337 -11.47 10.16 5.93
C LEU A 337 -12.18 11.52 6.00
N HIS A 338 -13.50 11.53 5.81
CA HIS A 338 -14.35 12.71 5.79
C HIS A 338 -15.49 12.65 6.83
N PRO A 339 -15.18 12.53 8.13
CA PRO A 339 -16.19 12.39 9.18
C PRO A 339 -17.11 13.60 9.27
N GLU A 340 -16.71 14.76 8.77
CA GLU A 340 -17.52 15.98 8.69
C GLU A 340 -18.68 15.87 7.69
N LYS A 341 -18.62 14.92 6.76
CA LYS A 341 -19.67 14.67 5.76
C LYS A 341 -20.80 13.78 6.29
N ASP A 342 -20.56 13.04 7.36
CA ASP A 342 -21.53 12.13 7.96
C ASP A 342 -21.57 12.27 9.49
N PRO A 343 -22.56 12.93 10.07
CA PRO A 343 -22.68 13.06 11.53
C PRO A 343 -22.72 11.75 12.30
N ALA A 344 -23.12 10.65 11.65
CA ALA A 344 -23.17 9.30 12.21
C ALA A 344 -21.96 8.42 11.77
N TRP A 345 -20.90 9.02 11.30
CA TRP A 345 -19.73 8.34 10.72
C TRP A 345 -19.22 7.15 11.54
N ARG A 346 -19.22 7.27 12.88
CA ARG A 346 -18.74 6.20 13.77
C ARG A 346 -19.62 4.94 13.68
N GLU A 347 -20.92 5.12 13.69
CA GLU A 347 -21.88 4.03 13.62
C GLU A 347 -21.92 3.43 12.21
N HIS A 348 -22.00 4.27 11.19
CA HIS A 348 -22.05 3.82 9.81
C HIS A 348 -20.78 3.08 9.39
N SER A 349 -19.58 3.58 9.73
CA SER A 349 -18.34 2.88 9.45
C SER A 349 -18.28 1.51 10.14
N ARG A 350 -18.70 1.43 11.42
CA ARG A 350 -18.77 0.18 12.14
C ARG A 350 -19.76 -0.80 11.48
N GLN A 351 -20.94 -0.32 11.11
CA GLN A 351 -21.95 -1.14 10.41
C GLN A 351 -21.38 -1.73 9.11
N LEU A 352 -20.67 -0.95 8.33
CA LEU A 352 -20.05 -1.38 7.07
C LEU A 352 -18.95 -2.44 7.30
N ILE A 353 -18.07 -2.21 8.26
CA ILE A 353 -17.03 -3.17 8.64
C ILE A 353 -17.66 -4.51 9.07
N GLU A 354 -18.63 -4.45 9.97
CA GLU A 354 -19.29 -5.67 10.47
C GLU A 354 -20.11 -6.36 9.37
N TRP A 355 -20.72 -5.61 8.46
CA TRP A 355 -21.41 -6.20 7.32
C TRP A 355 -20.44 -7.04 6.46
N VAL A 356 -19.26 -6.52 6.16
CA VAL A 356 -18.22 -7.23 5.39
C VAL A 356 -17.78 -8.52 6.10
N LYS A 357 -17.61 -8.47 7.42
CA LYS A 357 -17.17 -9.61 8.23
C LYS A 357 -18.23 -10.68 8.44
N THR A 358 -19.49 -10.27 8.54
CA THR A 358 -20.60 -11.16 8.95
C THR A 358 -21.50 -11.59 7.81
N THR A 359 -21.39 -11.00 6.63
CA THR A 359 -22.21 -11.34 5.46
C THR A 359 -21.44 -12.27 4.51
N PRO A 360 -21.30 -13.56 4.85
CA PRO A 360 -20.51 -14.50 4.08
C PRO A 360 -21.33 -15.07 2.94
N LYS A 361 -21.67 -14.27 1.95
CA LYS A 361 -22.18 -14.78 0.70
C LYS A 361 -21.09 -14.74 -0.37
N TRP A 362 -21.21 -15.61 -1.32
CA TRP A 362 -20.37 -15.70 -2.48
C TRP A 362 -20.36 -14.39 -3.29
N PRO A 363 -19.19 -13.93 -3.79
CA PRO A 363 -17.86 -14.46 -3.53
C PRO A 363 -17.28 -13.92 -2.22
N LYS A 364 -16.42 -14.71 -1.58
CA LYS A 364 -15.73 -14.32 -0.36
C LYS A 364 -14.27 -14.04 -0.70
N TYR A 365 -13.92 -12.79 -0.94
CA TYR A 365 -12.56 -12.38 -1.31
C TYR A 365 -11.65 -12.08 -0.12
N ILE A 366 -12.21 -11.83 1.06
CA ILE A 366 -11.55 -11.20 2.17
C ILE A 366 -11.23 -12.20 3.26
N VAL A 367 -9.97 -12.27 3.64
CA VAL A 367 -9.51 -12.88 4.88
C VAL A 367 -9.45 -11.79 5.95
N HIS A 368 -9.97 -12.07 7.13
CA HIS A 368 -9.99 -11.12 8.23
C HIS A 368 -9.57 -11.77 9.54
N GLY A 369 -8.73 -11.06 10.31
CA GLY A 369 -8.24 -11.51 11.60
C GLY A 369 -7.51 -12.85 11.53
N ALA A 370 -6.79 -13.11 10.42
CA ALA A 370 -6.23 -14.39 10.08
C ALA A 370 -5.49 -15.04 11.25
N THR A 371 -5.99 -16.21 11.63
CA THR A 371 -5.23 -17.17 12.42
C THR A 371 -4.80 -18.30 11.50
N VAL A 372 -3.58 -18.77 11.66
CA VAL A 372 -2.95 -19.75 10.77
C VAL A 372 -3.79 -21.00 10.50
N THR A 373 -4.70 -21.34 11.39
CA THR A 373 -5.30 -22.68 11.43
C THR A 373 -6.66 -22.78 10.78
N THR A 374 -7.41 -21.70 10.61
CA THR A 374 -8.83 -21.83 10.26
C THR A 374 -9.24 -21.15 8.97
N GLU A 375 -8.60 -20.05 8.60
CA GLU A 375 -9.06 -19.22 7.49
C GLU A 375 -8.33 -19.53 6.19
N GLN A 376 -7.20 -20.19 6.27
CA GLN A 376 -6.37 -20.58 5.14
C GLN A 376 -6.55 -22.04 4.72
N GLY A 377 -7.04 -22.87 5.62
CA GLY A 377 -7.11 -24.32 5.44
C GLY A 377 -8.49 -24.88 5.19
N ASP A 378 -9.55 -24.08 5.27
CA ASP A 378 -10.92 -24.60 5.16
C ASP A 378 -11.36 -24.88 3.72
N GLY A 379 -10.55 -24.51 2.74
CA GLY A 379 -10.86 -24.72 1.32
C GLY A 379 -12.12 -23.98 0.83
N LYS A 380 -12.67 -23.08 1.65
CA LYS A 380 -13.96 -22.41 1.40
C LYS A 380 -13.82 -20.93 1.13
N THR A 381 -12.63 -20.38 1.31
CA THR A 381 -12.37 -18.99 0.98
C THR A 381 -12.02 -18.91 -0.49
N PHE A 382 -12.75 -18.09 -1.22
CA PHE A 382 -12.61 -17.95 -2.65
C PHE A 382 -12.12 -16.55 -2.99
N CYS A 383 -11.22 -16.46 -3.90
CA CYS A 383 -10.89 -15.27 -4.63
C CYS A 383 -11.14 -15.54 -6.11
N CYS A 384 -11.74 -14.60 -6.81
CA CYS A 384 -11.89 -14.64 -8.26
C CYS A 384 -12.46 -15.99 -8.79
N ASN A 385 -13.47 -16.52 -8.14
CA ASN A 385 -14.14 -17.78 -8.51
C ASN A 385 -13.32 -19.09 -8.39
N LEU A 386 -12.16 -19.05 -7.76
CA LEU A 386 -11.34 -20.24 -7.56
C LEU A 386 -11.28 -20.64 -6.08
N PRO A 387 -11.40 -21.94 -5.77
CA PRO A 387 -11.27 -22.42 -4.39
C PRO A 387 -9.88 -22.17 -3.83
N ASN A 388 -9.80 -21.82 -2.54
CA ASN A 388 -8.58 -21.63 -1.78
C ASN A 388 -7.74 -20.39 -2.16
N GLN A 389 -8.35 -19.40 -2.77
CA GLN A 389 -7.66 -18.17 -3.14
C GLN A 389 -8.38 -16.96 -2.54
N CYS A 390 -7.63 -16.11 -1.86
CA CYS A 390 -8.10 -14.84 -1.32
C CYS A 390 -7.27 -13.72 -1.91
N CYS A 391 -7.92 -12.60 -2.21
CA CYS A 391 -7.23 -11.43 -2.68
C CYS A 391 -6.55 -10.72 -1.50
N ASP A 392 -5.25 -10.56 -1.60
CA ASP A 392 -4.47 -9.78 -0.65
C ASP A 392 -4.87 -8.30 -0.65
N SER A 393 -5.10 -7.70 -1.80
CA SER A 393 -5.56 -6.32 -1.93
C SER A 393 -6.93 -6.08 -1.28
N HIS A 394 -7.89 -6.98 -1.49
CA HIS A 394 -9.21 -6.87 -0.84
C HIS A 394 -9.13 -7.07 0.67
N SER A 395 -8.26 -7.96 1.13
CA SER A 395 -7.99 -8.13 2.57
C SER A 395 -7.30 -6.89 3.16
N ALA A 396 -6.36 -6.29 2.41
CA ALA A 396 -5.74 -5.03 2.79
C ALA A 396 -6.75 -3.87 2.88
N ARG A 397 -7.79 -3.84 2.03
CA ARG A 397 -8.87 -2.84 2.13
C ARG A 397 -9.61 -2.93 3.47
N LEU A 398 -9.98 -4.13 3.91
CA LEU A 398 -10.61 -4.29 5.22
C LEU A 398 -9.67 -3.86 6.34
N ALA A 399 -8.43 -4.31 6.31
CA ALA A 399 -7.43 -3.96 7.31
C ALA A 399 -7.18 -2.43 7.36
N ALA A 400 -7.17 -1.75 6.21
CA ALA A 400 -7.05 -0.29 6.14
C ALA A 400 -8.21 0.41 6.84
N VAL A 401 -9.43 -0.01 6.55
CA VAL A 401 -10.65 0.56 7.16
C VAL A 401 -10.68 0.30 8.66
N GLU A 402 -10.29 -0.89 9.12
CA GLU A 402 -10.16 -1.20 10.55
C GLU A 402 -9.09 -0.33 11.23
N ALA A 403 -7.93 -0.13 10.60
CA ALA A 403 -6.88 0.73 11.12
C ALA A 403 -7.33 2.21 11.20
N LEU A 404 -8.00 2.72 10.15
CA LEU A 404 -8.57 4.08 10.16
C LEU A 404 -9.65 4.24 11.23
N TYR A 405 -10.49 3.22 11.44
CA TYR A 405 -11.49 3.23 12.50
C TYR A 405 -10.83 3.28 13.89
N TYR A 406 -9.79 2.47 14.12
CA TYR A 406 -8.98 2.57 15.33
C TYR A 406 -8.40 3.97 15.54
N ALA A 407 -7.78 4.55 14.52
CA ALA A 407 -7.17 5.88 14.62
C ALA A 407 -8.17 6.97 15.03
N LYS A 408 -9.45 6.84 14.63
CA LYS A 408 -10.53 7.77 14.96
C LYS A 408 -11.22 7.48 16.28
N THR A 409 -11.20 6.23 16.79
CA THR A 409 -12.00 5.79 17.93
C THR A 409 -11.17 5.37 19.14
N GLY A 410 -9.92 4.96 18.94
CA GLY A 410 -9.07 4.35 19.95
C GLY A 410 -9.44 2.90 20.29
N ASP A 411 -10.27 2.23 19.48
CA ASP A 411 -10.70 0.85 19.74
C ASP A 411 -9.63 -0.15 19.30
N GLU A 412 -8.86 -0.64 20.28
CA GLU A 412 -7.74 -1.58 20.07
C GLU A 412 -8.14 -2.89 19.39
N ALA A 413 -9.41 -3.30 19.47
CA ALA A 413 -9.84 -4.53 18.80
C ALA A 413 -9.71 -4.42 17.27
N TYR A 414 -10.00 -3.23 16.72
CA TYR A 414 -9.85 -2.97 15.28
C TYR A 414 -8.37 -2.86 14.87
N LYS A 415 -7.51 -2.25 15.70
CA LYS A 415 -6.06 -2.25 15.44
C LYS A 415 -5.50 -3.68 15.38
N GLN A 416 -5.89 -4.53 16.33
CA GLN A 416 -5.45 -5.92 16.37
C GLN A 416 -6.00 -6.75 15.20
N ALA A 417 -7.23 -6.49 14.75
CA ALA A 417 -7.81 -7.15 13.58
C ALA A 417 -7.06 -6.75 12.31
N ALA A 418 -6.82 -5.45 12.12
CA ALA A 418 -6.04 -4.91 11.01
C ALA A 418 -4.62 -5.48 10.98
N TYR A 419 -3.93 -5.50 12.12
CA TYR A 419 -2.57 -6.04 12.23
C TYR A 419 -2.48 -7.49 11.76
N ARG A 420 -3.40 -8.35 12.22
CA ARG A 420 -3.40 -9.76 11.82
C ARG A 420 -3.69 -9.95 10.34
N THR A 421 -4.61 -9.17 9.80
CA THR A 421 -4.93 -9.22 8.38
C THR A 421 -3.76 -8.74 7.52
N TYR A 422 -3.09 -7.65 7.91
CA TYR A 422 -1.88 -7.17 7.21
C TYR A 422 -0.72 -8.16 7.29
N ASN A 423 -0.51 -8.82 8.43
CA ASN A 423 0.50 -9.87 8.52
C ASN A 423 0.27 -10.97 7.47
N TRP A 424 -0.98 -11.36 7.26
CA TRP A 424 -1.33 -12.29 6.19
C TRP A 424 -1.06 -11.71 4.80
N VAL A 425 -1.42 -10.46 4.55
CA VAL A 425 -1.18 -9.77 3.27
C VAL A 425 0.30 -9.78 2.87
N THR A 426 1.21 -9.62 3.82
CA THR A 426 2.65 -9.60 3.53
C THR A 426 3.19 -10.89 2.89
N TYR A 427 2.49 -12.02 3.04
CA TYR A 427 2.88 -13.28 2.39
C TYR A 427 2.70 -13.27 0.87
N PHE A 428 2.04 -12.26 0.33
CA PHE A 428 1.88 -12.06 -1.12
C PHE A 428 2.88 -11.05 -1.71
N GLN A 429 3.84 -10.62 -0.93
CA GLN A 429 4.90 -9.70 -1.37
C GLN A 429 5.54 -10.19 -2.67
N GLY A 430 5.62 -9.30 -3.67
CA GLY A 430 6.26 -9.61 -4.95
C GLY A 430 5.56 -10.70 -5.77
N LEU A 431 4.34 -11.08 -5.41
CA LEU A 431 3.54 -12.01 -6.20
C LEU A 431 2.46 -11.24 -6.96
N PRO A 432 2.38 -11.41 -8.28
CA PRO A 432 1.30 -10.85 -9.05
C PRO A 432 0.03 -11.66 -8.77
N ALA A 433 -1.04 -10.97 -8.43
CA ALA A 433 -2.38 -11.53 -8.28
C ALA A 433 -2.37 -12.97 -7.77
N ALA A 434 -2.10 -13.14 -6.50
CA ALA A 434 -2.04 -14.45 -5.83
C ALA A 434 -3.29 -15.31 -6.05
N ALA A 435 -4.38 -14.67 -6.44
CA ALA A 435 -5.65 -15.27 -6.76
C ALA A 435 -5.61 -16.34 -7.86
N HIS A 436 -4.75 -16.21 -8.84
CA HIS A 436 -4.81 -17.00 -10.08
C HIS A 436 -3.66 -17.97 -10.29
N ALA A 437 -3.32 -18.73 -9.28
CA ALA A 437 -2.24 -19.70 -9.33
C ALA A 437 -0.85 -19.04 -9.42
N PRO A 438 -0.32 -18.55 -8.30
CA PRO A 438 0.99 -17.90 -8.21
C PRO A 438 2.15 -18.79 -8.68
N PHE A 439 1.88 -20.07 -8.93
CA PHE A 439 2.85 -21.08 -9.37
C PHE A 439 2.71 -21.47 -10.84
N SER A 440 1.81 -20.84 -11.61
CA SER A 440 1.74 -21.04 -13.04
C SER A 440 2.84 -20.28 -13.79
N ASN A 441 3.13 -20.66 -15.02
CA ASN A 441 4.04 -19.91 -15.89
C ASN A 441 3.41 -18.63 -16.44
N GLN A 442 2.18 -18.33 -16.06
CA GLN A 442 1.42 -17.17 -16.52
C GLN A 442 1.06 -16.32 -15.33
N TRP A 443 1.32 -15.04 -15.44
CA TRP A 443 0.90 -14.03 -14.49
C TRP A 443 -0.32 -13.32 -15.00
N TRP A 444 -1.36 -13.34 -14.20
CA TRP A 444 -2.46 -12.46 -14.39
C TRP A 444 -2.19 -11.15 -13.62
N PHE A 445 -2.03 -10.11 -14.40
CA PHE A 445 -1.74 -8.80 -13.85
C PHE A 445 -3.05 -8.08 -13.55
N THR A 446 -3.26 -7.65 -12.32
CA THR A 446 -4.48 -7.00 -11.86
C THR A 446 -4.19 -5.66 -11.21
N ASP A 447 -5.24 -4.89 -10.91
CA ASP A 447 -5.20 -3.69 -10.08
C ASP A 447 -4.67 -3.94 -8.65
N GLU A 448 -4.58 -5.18 -8.23
CA GLU A 448 -4.06 -5.57 -6.90
C GLU A 448 -2.66 -5.01 -6.63
N PHE A 449 -1.83 -4.86 -7.66
CA PHE A 449 -0.51 -4.24 -7.52
C PHE A 449 -0.55 -2.78 -7.07
N ALA A 450 -1.60 -2.04 -7.41
CA ALA A 450 -1.79 -0.67 -6.97
C ALA A 450 -2.67 -0.60 -5.71
N ASP A 451 -3.67 -1.44 -5.62
CA ASP A 451 -4.58 -1.50 -4.46
C ASP A 451 -3.86 -1.91 -3.18
N GLY A 452 -2.96 -2.89 -3.25
CA GLY A 452 -2.16 -3.30 -2.10
C GLY A 452 -1.37 -2.13 -1.52
N PRO A 453 -0.53 -1.41 -2.30
CA PRO A 453 0.19 -0.22 -1.86
C PRO A 453 -0.71 0.85 -1.23
N ARG A 454 -1.78 1.26 -1.89
CA ARG A 454 -2.63 2.34 -1.37
C ARG A 454 -3.28 1.98 -0.04
N ARG A 455 -3.66 0.72 0.17
CA ARG A 455 -4.27 0.28 1.42
C ARG A 455 -3.25 0.08 2.53
N MET A 456 -2.05 -0.37 2.23
CA MET A 456 -0.97 -0.43 3.21
C MET A 456 -0.61 0.97 3.72
N MET A 457 -0.61 1.98 2.87
CA MET A 457 -0.32 3.36 3.28
C MET A 457 -1.42 3.98 4.13
N ASP A 458 -2.69 3.63 3.91
CA ASP A 458 -3.76 4.02 4.83
C ASP A 458 -3.49 3.48 6.25
N ALA A 459 -2.89 2.28 6.36
CA ALA A 459 -2.47 1.73 7.64
C ALA A 459 -1.32 2.52 8.28
N PHE A 460 -0.31 2.88 7.51
CA PHE A 460 0.80 3.70 8.01
C PHE A 460 0.33 5.08 8.47
N TRP A 461 -0.64 5.67 7.78
CA TRP A 461 -1.25 6.92 8.24
C TRP A 461 -2.05 6.74 9.53
N ALA A 462 -2.83 5.66 9.62
CA ALA A 462 -3.66 5.36 10.78
C ALA A 462 -2.84 4.92 12.00
N VAL A 463 -1.75 4.18 11.79
CA VAL A 463 -0.88 3.60 12.80
C VAL A 463 0.58 3.80 12.39
N PRO A 464 1.13 5.02 12.53
CA PRO A 464 2.45 5.38 12.03
C PRO A 464 3.60 4.51 12.55
N GLU A 465 3.46 3.93 13.73
CA GLU A 465 4.44 3.01 14.31
C GLU A 465 4.55 1.67 13.57
N TRP A 466 3.68 1.38 12.61
CA TRP A 466 3.82 0.21 11.72
C TRP A 466 4.77 0.44 10.55
N ALA A 467 5.15 1.69 10.26
CA ALA A 467 6.21 1.97 9.31
C ALA A 467 7.59 1.61 9.90
N PRO A 468 8.67 1.48 9.10
CA PRO A 468 10.01 1.24 9.61
C PRO A 468 10.48 2.32 10.60
N ALA A 469 11.12 1.91 11.70
CA ALA A 469 11.60 2.83 12.73
C ALA A 469 12.97 3.42 12.44
N ASP A 470 13.71 2.76 11.58
CA ASP A 470 15.09 3.09 11.22
C ASP A 470 15.22 3.73 9.83
N GLU A 471 14.10 4.20 9.29
CA GLU A 471 14.02 4.87 8.00
C GLU A 471 13.10 6.09 8.09
N SER A 472 13.39 7.13 7.31
CA SER A 472 12.54 8.31 7.22
C SER A 472 11.55 8.17 6.09
N HIS A 473 10.25 8.25 6.39
CA HIS A 473 9.19 8.13 5.41
C HIS A 473 8.05 9.11 5.68
N PHE A 474 7.50 9.65 4.61
CA PHE A 474 6.23 10.38 4.62
C PHE A 474 5.08 9.38 4.59
N LEU A 475 4.15 9.47 5.53
CA LEU A 475 3.12 8.45 5.76
C LEU A 475 1.72 8.89 5.35
N GLY A 476 1.45 10.17 5.32
CA GLY A 476 0.14 10.68 4.94
C GLY A 476 0.03 12.19 5.01
N SER A 477 -0.91 12.74 4.24
CA SER A 477 -1.20 14.16 4.16
C SER A 477 -2.67 14.41 3.87
N LEU A 478 -3.19 15.54 4.29
CA LEU A 478 -4.50 16.04 3.88
C LEU A 478 -4.46 16.76 2.51
N SER A 479 -3.28 16.98 1.95
CA SER A 479 -3.06 17.60 0.64
C SER A 479 -2.20 16.71 -0.27
N VAL A 480 -2.18 16.97 -1.56
CA VAL A 480 -1.26 16.29 -2.49
C VAL A 480 0.17 16.76 -2.27
N VAL A 481 1.09 15.84 -2.13
CA VAL A 481 2.53 16.15 -2.08
C VAL A 481 3.05 16.33 -3.50
N THR A 482 3.47 17.55 -3.83
CA THR A 482 3.91 17.92 -5.19
C THR A 482 5.41 17.78 -5.39
N LYS A 483 6.18 17.82 -4.30
CA LYS A 483 7.62 17.59 -4.29
C LYS A 483 8.00 16.84 -3.02
N MET A 484 9.00 15.97 -3.14
CA MET A 484 9.56 15.23 -2.02
C MET A 484 11.05 15.03 -2.23
N ALA A 485 11.84 15.26 -1.18
CA ALA A 485 13.24 14.91 -1.16
C ALA A 485 13.68 14.51 0.24
N TYR A 486 14.46 13.45 0.29
CA TYR A 486 15.08 12.91 1.50
C TYR A 486 16.58 13.10 1.43
N GLY A 487 17.18 13.56 2.54
CA GLY A 487 18.61 13.67 2.73
C GLY A 487 19.02 13.10 4.07
N ALA A 488 20.32 12.96 4.28
CA ALA A 488 20.85 12.54 5.58
C ALA A 488 20.42 13.54 6.67
N GLY A 489 19.55 13.08 7.59
CA GLY A 489 18.98 13.92 8.64
C GLY A 489 18.06 15.04 8.13
N SER A 490 17.52 14.94 6.94
CA SER A 490 16.63 15.98 6.41
C SER A 490 15.50 15.40 5.57
N VAL A 491 14.34 16.08 5.62
CA VAL A 491 13.20 15.83 4.75
C VAL A 491 12.66 17.16 4.27
N THR A 492 12.51 17.33 2.96
CA THR A 492 11.88 18.52 2.39
C THR A 492 10.74 18.11 1.48
N TYR A 493 9.62 18.81 1.58
CA TYR A 493 8.49 18.53 0.71
C TYR A 493 7.64 19.78 0.45
N SER A 494 6.82 19.69 -0.59
CA SER A 494 5.82 20.72 -0.90
C SER A 494 4.46 20.09 -1.09
N THR A 495 3.41 20.76 -0.63
CA THR A 495 2.01 20.36 -0.83
C THR A 495 1.32 21.24 -1.86
N PHE A 496 0.23 20.76 -2.45
CA PHE A 496 -0.61 21.56 -3.35
C PHE A 496 -1.32 22.69 -2.60
N ASP A 497 -1.90 22.38 -1.44
CA ASP A 497 -2.55 23.37 -0.61
C ASP A 497 -1.53 24.06 0.30
N GLY A 498 -1.81 25.32 0.66
CA GLY A 498 -1.01 26.05 1.65
C GLY A 498 -1.28 25.64 3.09
N GLU A 499 -2.38 24.91 3.32
CA GLU A 499 -2.77 24.33 4.59
C GLU A 499 -2.87 22.82 4.48
N SER A 500 -2.14 22.12 5.34
CA SER A 500 -2.19 20.66 5.45
C SER A 500 -1.79 20.20 6.85
N THR A 501 -2.15 18.95 7.14
CA THR A 501 -1.60 18.20 8.27
C THR A 501 -0.99 16.93 7.73
N ASP A 502 0.30 16.75 7.99
CA ASP A 502 1.14 15.74 7.40
C ASP A 502 1.75 14.86 8.48
N VAL A 503 1.93 13.58 8.20
CA VAL A 503 2.47 12.60 9.13
C VAL A 503 3.69 11.94 8.49
N LEU A 504 4.78 11.90 9.27
CA LEU A 504 6.03 11.25 8.89
C LEU A 504 6.51 10.34 10.02
N ARG A 505 7.29 9.34 9.68
CA ARG A 505 8.18 8.67 10.62
C ARG A 505 9.61 9.00 10.26
N LEU A 506 10.45 9.34 11.26
CA LEU A 506 11.83 9.79 11.04
C LEU A 506 12.82 8.83 11.69
N ASP A 507 13.94 8.57 11.04
CA ASP A 507 15.09 7.86 11.63
C ASP A 507 15.92 8.76 12.57
N PHE A 508 15.65 10.08 12.58
CA PHE A 508 16.34 11.09 13.36
C PHE A 508 15.39 11.91 14.25
N ILE A 509 15.96 12.64 15.20
CA ILE A 509 15.23 13.64 16.00
C ILE A 509 15.31 14.97 15.26
N PRO A 510 14.18 15.63 14.93
CA PRO A 510 14.22 16.92 14.25
C PRO A 510 14.74 18.01 15.19
N ASP A 511 15.80 18.72 14.75
CA ASP A 511 16.33 19.91 15.42
C ASP A 511 15.50 21.14 15.06
N SER A 512 14.98 21.18 13.84
CA SER A 512 14.12 22.26 13.36
C SER A 512 13.10 21.78 12.33
N VAL A 513 11.93 22.39 12.36
CA VAL A 513 10.88 22.28 11.33
C VAL A 513 10.50 23.68 10.90
N SER A 514 10.44 23.92 9.60
CA SER A 514 10.09 25.21 9.03
C SER A 514 9.01 25.10 7.96
N ALA A 515 8.18 26.12 7.80
CA ALA A 515 7.21 26.28 6.73
C ALA A 515 7.49 27.58 5.97
N GLY A 516 7.76 27.51 4.65
CA GLY A 516 8.15 28.66 3.84
C GLY A 516 9.44 29.33 4.33
N GLY A 517 10.40 28.56 4.80
CA GLY A 517 11.64 29.04 5.37
C GLY A 517 11.53 29.72 6.75
N LYS A 518 10.35 29.68 7.37
CA LYS A 518 10.14 30.21 8.72
C LYS A 518 9.98 29.07 9.72
N PRO A 519 10.78 29.04 10.81
CA PRO A 519 10.64 28.03 11.85
C PRO A 519 9.22 28.02 12.43
N ILE A 520 8.67 26.82 12.59
CA ILE A 520 7.40 26.57 13.28
C ILE A 520 7.68 25.91 14.63
N ARG A 521 6.74 26.05 15.57
CA ARG A 521 6.95 25.60 16.95
C ARG A 521 6.55 24.15 17.15
N ARG A 522 7.29 23.46 18.04
CA ARG A 522 6.82 22.21 18.61
C ARG A 522 5.66 22.50 19.57
N ASN A 523 4.52 21.92 19.29
CA ASN A 523 3.27 22.09 20.04
C ASN A 523 2.92 20.79 20.78
N LYS A 524 1.90 20.88 21.65
CA LYS A 524 1.30 19.69 22.29
C LYS A 524 0.25 19.01 21.41
N ASP A 525 -0.36 19.79 20.54
CA ASP A 525 -1.37 19.37 19.56
C ASP A 525 -1.23 20.21 18.29
N LEU A 526 -2.01 19.90 17.28
CA LEU A 526 -1.99 20.55 15.96
C LEU A 526 -3.19 21.51 15.74
N ALA A 527 -3.79 22.04 16.80
CA ALA A 527 -4.88 23.02 16.67
C ALA A 527 -4.42 24.33 16.03
N GLN A 528 -3.13 24.60 16.01
CA GLN A 528 -2.49 25.74 15.36
C GLN A 528 -1.27 25.28 14.58
N GLN A 529 -0.79 26.12 13.66
CA GLN A 529 0.45 25.86 12.93
C GLN A 529 1.59 25.48 13.87
N GLY A 530 2.25 24.37 13.58
CA GLY A 530 3.33 23.83 14.36
C GLY A 530 3.53 22.34 14.09
N TYR A 531 4.27 21.68 14.96
CA TYR A 531 4.49 20.25 14.85
C TYR A 531 4.45 19.56 16.21
N THR A 532 4.10 18.28 16.20
CA THR A 532 4.30 17.36 17.33
C THR A 532 5.33 16.32 16.94
N PHE A 533 6.14 15.87 17.91
CA PHE A 533 7.10 14.80 17.70
C PHE A 533 7.13 13.87 18.91
N ASP A 534 6.87 12.61 18.68
CA ASP A 534 7.00 11.55 19.67
C ASP A 534 8.35 10.86 19.53
N GLU A 535 9.22 11.06 20.51
CA GLU A 535 10.59 10.51 20.49
C GLU A 535 10.62 8.98 20.60
N SER A 536 9.59 8.37 21.19
CA SER A 536 9.54 6.92 21.36
C SER A 536 9.15 6.18 20.09
N THR A 537 8.25 6.76 19.30
CA THR A 537 7.77 6.18 18.04
C THR A 537 8.43 6.81 16.81
N ARG A 538 9.17 7.92 17.00
CA ARG A 538 9.78 8.73 15.93
C ARG A 538 8.76 9.31 14.96
N VAL A 539 7.51 9.46 15.40
CA VAL A 539 6.42 10.04 14.59
C VAL A 539 6.42 11.55 14.72
N LEU A 540 6.53 12.21 13.59
CA LEU A 540 6.37 13.65 13.41
C LEU A 540 5.04 13.93 12.74
N SER A 541 4.24 14.82 13.32
CA SER A 541 3.06 15.37 12.65
C SER A 541 3.24 16.89 12.51
N VAL A 542 3.04 17.40 11.29
CA VAL A 542 3.21 18.81 10.95
C VAL A 542 1.89 19.39 10.51
N HIS A 543 1.45 20.48 11.11
CA HIS A 543 0.37 21.31 10.61
C HIS A 543 0.93 22.65 10.13
N HIS A 544 0.75 22.94 8.85
CA HIS A 544 1.14 24.22 8.25
C HIS A 544 -0.05 24.86 7.53
N ASN A 545 -0.13 26.20 7.55
CA ASN A 545 -1.21 26.95 6.93
C ASN A 545 -0.75 28.29 6.32
N THR A 546 0.55 28.47 6.17
CA THR A 546 1.14 29.73 5.66
C THR A 546 2.03 29.51 4.44
N SER A 547 2.37 28.29 4.13
CA SER A 547 3.24 27.94 3.01
C SER A 547 3.00 26.50 2.58
N ARG A 548 3.27 26.23 1.32
CA ARG A 548 3.26 24.88 0.74
C ARG A 548 4.54 24.10 1.05
N ASP A 549 5.65 24.82 1.29
CA ASP A 549 6.97 24.23 1.45
C ASP A 549 7.26 23.96 2.94
N VAL A 550 7.67 22.76 3.25
CA VAL A 550 8.10 22.32 4.58
C VAL A 550 9.51 21.76 4.50
N ASP A 551 10.32 22.14 5.49
CA ASP A 551 11.70 21.70 5.62
C ASP A 551 11.92 21.21 7.07
N ILE A 552 12.43 19.98 7.20
CA ILE A 552 12.71 19.29 8.45
C ILE A 552 14.21 19.00 8.48
N GLN A 553 14.89 19.43 9.51
CA GLN A 553 16.35 19.25 9.68
C GLN A 553 16.65 18.62 11.02
N GLY A 554 17.60 17.72 11.05
CA GLY A 554 18.11 17.05 12.25
C GLY A 554 19.40 16.32 11.97
N SER A 555 19.78 15.41 12.83
CA SER A 555 20.98 14.57 12.70
C SER A 555 20.58 13.15 12.31
N GLY A 556 20.83 12.76 11.07
CA GLY A 556 20.56 11.42 10.56
C GLY A 556 21.40 11.10 9.33
N ASP A 557 21.47 9.83 8.99
CA ASP A 557 22.34 9.32 7.93
C ASP A 557 21.64 8.32 6.98
N ARG A 558 20.31 8.17 7.07
CA ARG A 558 19.56 7.14 6.33
C ARG A 558 18.61 7.73 5.29
N LEU A 559 18.33 6.94 4.28
CA LEU A 559 17.43 7.27 3.17
C LEU A 559 16.31 6.21 3.05
N PRO A 560 15.14 6.53 2.44
CA PRO A 560 14.12 5.55 2.11
C PRO A 560 14.68 4.43 1.26
N LEU A 561 14.29 3.19 1.58
CA LEU A 561 14.87 2.00 0.97
C LEU A 561 13.84 1.18 0.22
N SER A 562 14.31 0.57 -0.87
CA SER A 562 13.67 -0.55 -1.56
C SER A 562 14.41 -1.84 -1.23
N TYR A 563 13.70 -2.98 -1.29
CA TYR A 563 14.28 -4.27 -0.92
C TYR A 563 14.16 -5.28 -2.04
N ILE A 564 15.18 -6.12 -2.20
CA ILE A 564 15.14 -7.32 -3.02
C ILE A 564 15.16 -8.51 -2.08
N THR A 565 14.08 -9.28 -2.09
CA THR A 565 14.00 -10.60 -1.48
C THR A 565 14.24 -11.68 -2.54
N PHE A 566 14.71 -12.83 -2.12
CA PHE A 566 15.01 -13.93 -3.04
C PHE A 566 13.93 -15.02 -2.99
N ASP A 567 12.72 -14.64 -2.60
CA ASP A 567 11.59 -15.54 -2.33
C ASP A 567 10.67 -15.75 -3.52
N ASP A 568 11.14 -15.48 -4.72
CA ASP A 568 10.37 -15.79 -5.92
C ASP A 568 10.18 -17.33 -6.03
N PRO A 569 8.94 -17.81 -5.92
CA PRO A 569 8.66 -19.26 -5.98
C PRO A 569 9.02 -19.89 -7.31
N HIS A 570 9.31 -19.10 -8.36
CA HIS A 570 9.78 -19.58 -9.66
C HIS A 570 11.29 -19.62 -9.79
N LEU A 571 12.00 -19.15 -8.78
CA LEU A 571 13.43 -19.30 -8.65
C LEU A 571 13.74 -20.34 -7.56
N PRO A 572 13.59 -21.64 -7.82
CA PRO A 572 13.81 -22.65 -6.80
C PRO A 572 15.26 -22.63 -6.33
N ALA A 573 15.47 -23.13 -5.12
CA ALA A 573 16.80 -23.25 -4.55
C ALA A 573 17.77 -23.96 -5.51
N GLY A 574 18.95 -23.40 -5.65
CA GLY A 574 19.96 -23.86 -6.60
C GLY A 574 19.95 -23.13 -7.95
N THR A 575 18.92 -22.36 -8.26
CA THR A 575 18.85 -21.58 -9.50
C THR A 575 19.97 -20.53 -9.51
N PRO A 576 20.86 -20.54 -10.52
CA PRO A 576 21.82 -19.46 -10.72
C PRO A 576 21.08 -18.16 -11.08
N LEU A 577 21.49 -17.04 -10.50
CA LEU A 577 21.08 -15.73 -10.97
C LEU A 577 21.93 -15.34 -12.17
N LEU A 578 21.29 -15.22 -13.30
CA LEU A 578 21.94 -14.89 -14.59
C LEU A 578 21.29 -13.62 -15.13
N GLY A 579 22.11 -12.58 -15.35
CA GLY A 579 21.59 -11.30 -15.81
C GLY A 579 20.69 -10.61 -14.79
N GLN A 580 19.64 -9.93 -15.26
CA GLN A 580 18.84 -9.04 -14.42
C GLN A 580 17.78 -9.75 -13.58
N TYR A 581 17.81 -9.48 -12.27
CA TYR A 581 16.79 -9.88 -11.29
C TYR A 581 16.84 -8.97 -10.04
N PRO A 582 15.78 -8.30 -9.62
CA PRO A 582 14.64 -7.98 -10.49
C PRO A 582 15.11 -7.23 -11.74
N SER A 583 14.41 -7.44 -12.86
CA SER A 583 14.74 -6.78 -14.10
C SER A 583 14.64 -5.25 -13.95
N GLY A 584 15.59 -4.54 -14.60
CA GLY A 584 15.68 -3.08 -14.48
C GLY A 584 16.28 -2.58 -13.16
N VAL A 585 16.62 -3.46 -12.21
CA VAL A 585 17.18 -3.09 -10.92
C VAL A 585 18.61 -3.58 -10.75
N VAL A 586 18.84 -4.90 -10.72
CA VAL A 586 20.15 -5.49 -10.49
C VAL A 586 20.51 -6.47 -11.60
N ASP A 587 21.73 -6.39 -12.10
CA ASP A 587 22.36 -7.39 -12.96
C ASP A 587 23.35 -8.22 -12.13
N TRP A 588 23.07 -9.51 -11.99
CA TRP A 588 23.84 -10.46 -11.21
C TRP A 588 24.99 -11.09 -11.97
N GLY A 589 25.19 -10.68 -13.23
CA GLY A 589 26.28 -11.22 -14.06
C GLY A 589 26.05 -12.63 -14.59
N SER A 590 27.07 -13.48 -14.55
CA SER A 590 27.12 -14.75 -15.26
C SER A 590 26.98 -16.00 -14.38
N GLY A 591 26.46 -15.89 -13.15
CA GLY A 591 26.17 -17.04 -12.29
C GLY A 591 27.10 -17.19 -11.08
N GLU A 592 27.70 -16.10 -10.64
CA GLU A 592 28.44 -16.06 -9.36
C GLU A 592 27.52 -16.23 -8.16
N TRP A 593 26.25 -15.88 -8.35
CA TRP A 593 25.19 -15.92 -7.36
C TRP A 593 24.14 -16.98 -7.70
N LYS A 594 23.52 -17.54 -6.68
CA LYS A 594 22.36 -18.43 -6.82
C LYS A 594 21.41 -18.31 -5.65
N ILE A 595 20.19 -18.78 -5.87
CA ILE A 595 19.18 -18.93 -4.83
C ILE A 595 19.57 -20.07 -3.91
N GLY A 596 19.67 -19.80 -2.61
CA GLY A 596 19.90 -20.79 -1.57
C GLY A 596 18.59 -21.25 -0.92
N THR A 597 18.61 -22.43 -0.31
CA THR A 597 17.50 -22.90 0.52
C THR A 597 17.36 -22.05 1.78
N PRO A 598 16.17 -22.01 2.41
CA PRO A 598 16.05 -21.59 3.80
C PRO A 598 17.09 -22.28 4.69
N TYR A 599 17.76 -21.52 5.54
CA TYR A 599 18.84 -22.04 6.35
C TYR A 599 19.07 -21.24 7.63
N GLY A 600 19.17 -21.93 8.76
CA GLY A 600 19.45 -21.34 10.05
C GLY A 600 18.33 -20.42 10.50
N LYS A 601 18.66 -19.14 10.68
CA LYS A 601 17.68 -18.11 11.07
C LYS A 601 16.94 -17.49 9.90
N PHE A 602 17.35 -17.76 8.65
CA PHE A 602 16.53 -17.42 7.50
C PHE A 602 15.48 -18.50 7.26
N GLY A 603 14.22 -18.15 7.47
CA GLY A 603 13.08 -19.00 7.15
C GLY A 603 12.69 -18.95 5.66
N THR A 604 13.38 -18.13 4.88
CA THR A 604 13.13 -17.75 3.49
C THR A 604 14.26 -18.24 2.60
N PHE A 605 14.08 -18.18 1.29
CA PHE A 605 15.17 -18.36 0.35
C PHE A 605 16.23 -17.28 0.58
N THR A 606 17.43 -17.61 0.21
CA THR A 606 18.59 -16.76 0.47
C THR A 606 19.40 -16.57 -0.80
N LEU A 607 20.20 -15.53 -0.85
CA LEU A 607 21.25 -15.36 -1.84
C LEU A 607 22.53 -16.01 -1.31
N VAL A 608 23.18 -16.81 -2.13
CA VAL A 608 24.46 -17.45 -1.79
C VAL A 608 25.42 -17.41 -2.99
N LEU A 609 26.71 -17.48 -2.70
CA LEU A 609 27.72 -17.67 -3.73
C LEU A 609 27.57 -19.05 -4.37
N SER A 610 27.61 -19.11 -5.70
CA SER A 610 27.52 -20.36 -6.45
C SER A 610 28.64 -21.33 -6.10
N ASN A 611 29.85 -20.80 -5.89
CA ASN A 611 30.99 -21.56 -5.38
C ASN A 611 31.16 -21.25 -3.89
N ARG A 612 30.99 -22.27 -3.03
CA ARG A 612 31.16 -22.14 -1.57
C ARG A 612 32.55 -21.70 -1.13
N SER A 613 33.58 -21.91 -1.96
CA SER A 613 34.93 -21.49 -1.69
C SER A 613 35.24 -20.08 -2.19
N ALA A 614 34.33 -19.49 -2.96
CA ALA A 614 34.47 -18.11 -3.42
C ALA A 614 34.35 -17.17 -2.20
N ARG A 615 35.17 -16.17 -2.20
CA ARG A 615 35.18 -15.11 -1.18
C ARG A 615 34.93 -13.74 -1.75
N HIS A 616 34.73 -13.68 -3.06
CA HIS A 616 34.47 -12.47 -3.81
C HIS A 616 33.32 -12.73 -4.77
N ALA A 617 32.40 -11.78 -4.86
CA ALA A 617 31.38 -11.68 -5.88
C ALA A 617 30.94 -10.22 -6.02
N GLU A 618 30.33 -9.92 -7.16
CA GLU A 618 29.81 -8.58 -7.42
C GLU A 618 28.44 -8.65 -8.08
N PHE A 619 27.75 -7.52 -8.05
CA PHE A 619 26.58 -7.26 -8.88
C PHE A 619 26.59 -5.81 -9.36
N GLN A 620 25.81 -5.50 -10.39
CA GLN A 620 25.67 -4.15 -10.93
C GLN A 620 24.23 -3.69 -10.82
N PHE A 621 24.02 -2.44 -10.43
CA PHE A 621 22.72 -1.80 -10.61
C PHE A 621 22.50 -1.43 -12.07
N TYR A 622 21.32 -1.67 -12.59
CA TYR A 622 20.95 -1.30 -13.97
C TYR A 622 21.07 0.21 -14.20
N SER A 623 20.68 1.00 -13.22
CA SER A 623 21.01 2.42 -13.08
C SER A 623 21.62 2.63 -11.69
N PRO A 624 22.56 3.58 -11.51
CA PRO A 624 23.20 3.78 -10.22
C PRO A 624 22.19 3.93 -9.08
N ARG A 625 22.45 3.24 -7.95
CA ARG A 625 21.62 3.20 -6.74
C ARG A 625 22.51 3.32 -5.52
N ILE A 626 21.94 3.73 -4.40
CA ILE A 626 22.62 3.74 -3.12
C ILE A 626 22.49 2.35 -2.50
N PHE A 627 23.59 1.60 -2.42
CA PHE A 627 23.55 0.30 -1.72
C PHE A 627 23.49 0.54 -0.21
N ALA A 628 22.34 0.29 0.38
CA ALA A 628 22.11 0.55 1.80
C ALA A 628 22.50 -0.62 2.70
N GLY A 629 22.53 -1.85 2.17
CA GLY A 629 22.94 -3.02 2.95
C GLY A 629 22.19 -4.29 2.59
N VAL A 630 22.29 -5.28 3.49
CA VAL A 630 21.71 -6.62 3.30
C VAL A 630 21.60 -7.33 4.66
N ASP A 631 20.69 -8.27 4.79
CA ASP A 631 20.67 -9.17 5.93
C ASP A 631 21.70 -10.30 5.74
N VAL A 632 22.54 -10.54 6.71
CA VAL A 632 23.64 -11.53 6.65
C VAL A 632 23.50 -12.55 7.77
N TYR A 633 23.53 -13.83 7.43
CA TYR A 633 23.57 -14.92 8.40
C TYR A 633 24.90 -15.68 8.33
N ASN A 634 25.55 -15.80 9.47
CA ASN A 634 26.73 -16.65 9.63
C ASN A 634 26.31 -18.00 10.25
N GLY A 635 26.24 -19.03 9.44
CA GLY A 635 25.88 -20.38 9.88
C GLY A 635 27.01 -21.18 10.54
N GLU A 636 28.24 -20.63 10.59
CA GLU A 636 29.43 -21.32 11.11
C GLU A 636 29.59 -21.14 12.62
N GLU A 637 30.53 -21.90 13.21
CA GLU A 637 30.89 -21.80 14.60
C GLU A 637 31.96 -20.74 14.90
N THR A 638 32.47 -20.08 13.87
CA THR A 638 33.46 -19.02 13.95
C THR A 638 32.91 -17.72 13.41
N GLU A 639 33.44 -16.61 13.86
CA GLU A 639 33.08 -15.29 13.31
C GLU A 639 33.49 -15.17 11.86
N ALA A 640 32.70 -14.44 11.10
CA ALA A 640 32.96 -14.08 9.70
C ALA A 640 33.08 -12.56 9.55
N THR A 641 33.84 -12.11 8.56
CA THR A 641 33.94 -10.70 8.20
C THR A 641 33.63 -10.53 6.72
N ILE A 642 32.67 -9.64 6.42
CA ILE A 642 32.33 -9.24 5.07
C ILE A 642 32.65 -7.75 4.87
N VAL A 643 33.18 -7.44 3.70
CA VAL A 643 33.45 -6.08 3.25
C VAL A 643 32.62 -5.81 2.00
N PHE A 644 31.87 -4.73 1.99
CA PHE A 644 31.21 -4.20 0.80
C PHE A 644 32.02 -3.04 0.26
N SER A 645 32.22 -2.99 -1.04
CA SER A 645 32.90 -1.87 -1.66
C SER A 645 32.28 -1.49 -3.02
N SER A 646 32.56 -0.28 -3.50
CA SER A 646 32.12 0.22 -4.78
C SER A 646 33.26 0.94 -5.53
N PRO A 647 33.14 1.12 -6.87
CA PRO A 647 34.11 1.87 -7.65
C PRO A 647 34.27 3.33 -7.20
N GLU A 648 33.25 3.89 -6.57
CA GLU A 648 33.20 5.28 -6.11
C GLU A 648 33.89 5.48 -4.76
N THR A 649 34.75 4.53 -4.34
CA THR A 649 35.55 4.57 -3.10
C THR A 649 34.76 4.36 -1.79
N HIS A 650 33.57 3.81 -1.87
CA HIS A 650 32.84 3.40 -0.66
C HIS A 650 33.36 2.05 -0.15
N GLU A 651 33.51 1.92 1.14
CA GLU A 651 33.84 0.67 1.80
C GLU A 651 33.10 0.57 3.14
N ALA A 652 32.55 -0.59 3.44
CA ALA A 652 31.93 -0.89 4.73
C ALA A 652 32.23 -2.32 5.15
N SER A 653 32.72 -2.50 6.36
CA SER A 653 33.17 -3.79 6.88
C SER A 653 32.34 -4.19 8.11
N PHE A 654 31.89 -5.46 8.14
CA PHE A 654 31.07 -5.99 9.22
C PHE A 654 31.57 -7.35 9.69
N THR A 655 31.67 -7.51 11.02
CA THR A 655 31.94 -8.80 11.65
C THR A 655 30.63 -9.42 12.12
N ILE A 656 30.33 -10.64 11.68
CA ILE A 656 29.11 -11.40 11.97
C ILE A 656 29.50 -12.54 12.91
N GLN A 657 28.92 -12.56 14.10
CA GLN A 657 29.23 -13.56 15.12
C GLN A 657 28.73 -14.97 14.69
N PRO A 658 29.23 -16.04 15.30
CA PRO A 658 28.71 -17.40 15.09
C PRO A 658 27.19 -17.45 15.30
N LYS A 659 26.47 -18.06 14.34
CA LYS A 659 25.00 -18.21 14.37
C LYS A 659 24.22 -16.88 14.46
N GLU A 660 24.86 -15.78 14.13
CA GLU A 660 24.22 -14.47 14.10
C GLU A 660 23.51 -14.24 12.75
N LEU A 661 22.27 -13.78 12.83
CA LEU A 661 21.58 -13.06 11.76
C LEU A 661 21.70 -11.57 12.09
N ARG A 662 22.27 -10.82 11.19
CA ARG A 662 22.52 -9.40 11.36
C ARG A 662 22.05 -8.62 10.14
N ARG A 663 21.23 -7.60 10.36
CA ARG A 663 20.94 -6.56 9.35
C ARG A 663 22.12 -5.61 9.33
N VAL A 664 22.85 -5.57 8.23
CA VAL A 664 23.96 -4.64 8.03
C VAL A 664 23.55 -3.48 7.18
N ARG A 665 24.01 -2.27 7.54
CA ARG A 665 23.75 -1.02 6.80
C ARG A 665 25.10 -0.36 6.51
N THR A 666 25.33 -0.02 5.24
CA THR A 666 26.61 0.53 4.76
C THR A 666 26.78 2.00 5.08
N GLN A 667 25.72 2.73 5.32
CA GLN A 667 25.71 4.18 5.51
C GLN A 667 26.26 4.95 4.28
N TRP A 668 26.13 4.33 3.10
CA TRP A 668 26.46 5.03 1.86
C TRP A 668 25.36 6.02 1.51
N HIS A 669 25.76 7.19 0.99
CA HIS A 669 24.85 8.27 0.61
C HIS A 669 24.88 8.58 -0.88
N ASP A 670 25.91 8.12 -1.59
CA ASP A 670 26.07 8.33 -3.01
C ASP A 670 25.71 7.06 -3.79
N ALA A 671 25.13 7.26 -4.97
CA ALA A 671 24.78 6.18 -5.84
C ALA A 671 26.00 5.47 -6.43
N SER A 672 25.92 4.16 -6.52
CA SER A 672 26.96 3.32 -7.09
C SER A 672 26.38 2.47 -8.23
N SER A 673 27.18 2.27 -9.26
CA SER A 673 26.83 1.40 -10.38
C SER A 673 27.11 -0.08 -10.08
N ARG A 674 28.04 -0.37 -9.16
CA ARG A 674 28.48 -1.71 -8.84
C ARG A 674 28.79 -1.86 -7.36
N VAL A 675 28.50 -3.04 -6.81
CA VAL A 675 28.79 -3.39 -5.42
C VAL A 675 29.53 -4.72 -5.40
N THR A 676 30.63 -4.78 -4.67
CA THR A 676 31.41 -6.00 -4.42
C THR A 676 31.18 -6.51 -3.00
N PHE A 677 31.20 -7.82 -2.84
CA PHE A 677 31.06 -8.55 -1.59
C PHE A 677 32.35 -9.38 -1.37
N ASP A 678 33.14 -8.99 -0.41
CA ASP A 678 34.41 -9.66 -0.07
C ASP A 678 34.35 -10.31 1.32
N ILE A 679 34.36 -11.63 1.37
CA ILE A 679 34.43 -12.38 2.63
C ILE A 679 35.89 -12.50 3.03
N THR A 680 36.37 -11.60 3.87
CA THR A 680 37.77 -11.54 4.27
C THR A 680 38.12 -12.55 5.39
N LYS A 681 37.11 -12.98 6.18
CA LYS A 681 37.21 -13.99 7.22
C LYS A 681 35.96 -14.86 7.24
N GLY A 682 36.09 -16.15 7.52
CA GLY A 682 34.99 -17.10 7.54
C GLY A 682 34.64 -17.64 6.15
N GLN A 683 33.52 -18.33 6.04
CA GLN A 683 33.02 -18.93 4.82
C GLN A 683 31.50 -19.02 4.86
N ALA A 684 30.87 -19.34 3.74
CA ALA A 684 29.48 -19.75 3.65
C ALA A 684 28.46 -18.80 4.29
N LEU A 685 28.68 -17.48 4.18
CA LEU A 685 27.67 -16.50 4.53
C LEU A 685 26.43 -16.64 3.61
N ARG A 686 25.27 -16.34 4.16
CA ARG A 686 24.03 -16.26 3.43
C ARG A 686 23.47 -14.85 3.53
N PHE A 687 22.83 -14.42 2.48
CA PHE A 687 22.33 -13.07 2.36
C PHE A 687 20.85 -13.09 2.02
N ASP A 688 20.13 -12.06 2.44
CA ASP A 688 18.73 -11.86 2.10
C ASP A 688 18.38 -10.37 2.24
N ASN A 689 17.23 -9.95 1.72
CA ASN A 689 16.70 -8.60 1.92
C ASN A 689 17.72 -7.50 1.56
N LEU A 690 18.28 -7.58 0.34
CA LEU A 690 19.18 -6.55 -0.17
C LEU A 690 18.45 -5.22 -0.25
N ALA A 691 18.96 -4.21 0.46
CA ALA A 691 18.38 -2.90 0.58
C ALA A 691 19.13 -1.88 -0.29
N TYR A 692 18.39 -1.05 -1.01
CA TYR A 692 18.96 0.03 -1.82
C TYR A 692 18.06 1.27 -1.78
N GLY A 693 18.69 2.45 -1.86
CA GLY A 693 18.04 3.75 -1.99
C GLY A 693 18.07 4.27 -3.42
N HIS A 694 17.17 5.21 -3.71
CA HIS A 694 17.20 5.97 -4.95
C HIS A 694 18.14 7.18 -4.79
N PRO A 695 18.92 7.55 -5.84
CA PRO A 695 19.86 8.68 -5.79
C PRO A 695 19.18 10.03 -5.71
#